data_2d0fc89494aa3e2bd5bd5db0f41d8dd0
#
_entry.id   2d0fc89494aa3e2bd5bd5db0f41d8dd0
#
_cell.length_a   1.000
_cell.length_b   1.000
_cell.length_c   1.000
_cell.angle_alpha   90.00
_cell.angle_beta   90.00
_cell.angle_gamma   90.00
#
_symmetry.space_group_name_H-M   'P 1'
#
loop_
_entity.id
_entity.type
_entity.pdbx_description
1 polymer ?
#
loop_
_entity_poly.entity_id
_entity_poly.type
_entity_poly.pdbx_seq_one_letter_code
_entity_poly.pdbx_strand_id
1 'polypeptide(L)'
;MFASAIRKQPCLIQILLFVFLSNAYAGPAAIRNAYCSLTLNDDLSVRVRTKTGGQFQCTPTFTVIFAKTDPKIENRSAGIEDVVYNVVSWEVDPAQLPQDKLLKKVKAGAAMAGDGFDDGILKGSTINRTADLFYAGSTTVVTATSAKITEDTLQFHFEDNPSFAITAALTLSDTHHEPVLTFHFQPHVQGYHSIGFTGMPEVKPSEFDEIWQPMIWQEKRFPETSFMTPAYQCTLPATMVLFRKQCIALVADPEELPFEPLPLLNNSRFGVAVRNATGNAQPMVFAPVLGGQGSLMKAGDSFDFRMRLLSTSHNCGDTYEHIAREVYGFSDCRHNAITSLNETLNNMLDYGMSGYSRFLEGLKGYSYSTDVPGAVKNVSSLNPLNMALVTDNPDIYQRRAYPMMEYMLSREKFLFCLDRNQKIQSPSRAMKGPCAPVTELTALHEIFQESNSVFLKLAEKKYGTERASNLNGTESCGFWRSSLALYRSGGEKAYLKNAMAGADAYLDRRIDRLQTDFNDPCAGGLFFWTGFAPKWIDLLELYEQTGERRYLEAAQAGARLFAMYVWMCPAIPEQEILVNKGGKAPVYWYLKRKGHRQMDAPEEKVPAWRLSEMGLTSESSGTCNGHRAIFMANYAPWMLRLGYYANDAFLRDIARSAVIGRYRNFPGYHINTARTNVYEEADYPLRE
;
A
#
# COMPACT_ATOMS: atom_id res chain seq x y z
N MET A 1 -53.80 -73.52 -21.53
CA MET A 1 -53.53 -74.87 -20.98
C MET A 1 -53.06 -74.66 -19.54
N PHE A 2 -53.76 -75.25 -18.58
CA PHE A 2 -53.48 -75.55 -17.18
C PHE A 2 -53.08 -74.40 -16.30
N ALA A 3 -53.87 -73.73 -15.41
CA ALA A 3 -54.74 -74.26 -14.34
C ALA A 3 -53.99 -75.02 -13.21
N SER A 4 -53.88 -74.39 -12.08
CA SER A 4 -54.31 -74.87 -10.75
C SER A 4 -53.67 -73.99 -9.69
N ALA A 5 -54.39 -73.23 -8.89
CA ALA A 5 -55.19 -73.51 -7.68
C ALA A 5 -54.32 -74.11 -6.54
N ILE A 6 -54.31 -73.44 -5.43
CA ILE A 6 -54.61 -73.95 -4.09
C ILE A 6 -53.84 -73.30 -2.98
N ARG A 7 -54.46 -72.77 -2.09
CA ARG A 7 -54.92 -72.88 -0.67
C ARG A 7 -54.33 -71.82 0.27
N LYS A 8 -55.23 -71.12 0.87
CA LYS A 8 -55.03 -70.31 2.07
C LYS A 8 -54.80 -71.18 3.33
N GLN A 9 -53.84 -70.77 4.09
CA GLN A 9 -53.79 -70.93 5.54
C GLN A 9 -53.33 -69.70 6.25
N PRO A 10 -53.89 -69.27 7.39
CA PRO A 10 -53.50 -68.06 8.10
C PRO A 10 -52.35 -68.35 9.06
N CYS A 11 -51.26 -67.60 8.96
CA CYS A 11 -50.19 -67.60 9.94
C CYS A 11 -50.27 -66.35 10.77
N LEU A 12 -50.39 -66.51 12.08
CA LEU A 12 -50.24 -65.45 13.07
C LEU A 12 -48.88 -64.70 12.91
N ILE A 13 -48.97 -63.44 12.65
CA ILE A 13 -47.82 -62.57 12.73
C ILE A 13 -47.80 -61.94 14.14
N GLN A 14 -46.87 -62.39 14.97
CA GLN A 14 -46.42 -61.69 16.15
C GLN A 14 -45.68 -60.42 15.69
N ILE A 15 -46.28 -59.24 15.98
CA ILE A 15 -45.61 -57.95 15.79
C ILE A 15 -44.66 -57.80 16.95
N LEU A 16 -43.37 -58.09 16.73
CA LEU A 16 -42.29 -57.61 17.57
C LEU A 16 -42.07 -56.12 17.26
N LEU A 17 -42.47 -55.26 18.18
CA LEU A 17 -42.15 -53.83 18.18
C LEU A 17 -40.66 -53.67 18.51
N PHE A 18 -39.79 -53.61 17.49
CA PHE A 18 -38.42 -53.13 17.64
C PHE A 18 -38.49 -51.60 17.74
N VAL A 19 -38.37 -51.09 18.95
CA VAL A 19 -38.05 -49.66 19.18
C VAL A 19 -36.62 -49.49 18.76
N PHE A 20 -36.39 -49.07 17.51
CA PHE A 20 -35.13 -48.48 17.07
C PHE A 20 -34.98 -47.14 17.77
N LEU A 21 -34.26 -47.10 18.87
CA LEU A 21 -33.60 -45.91 19.34
C LEU A 21 -32.57 -45.53 18.24
N SER A 22 -33.01 -44.75 17.27
CA SER A 22 -32.11 -44.03 16.39
C SER A 22 -31.35 -43.02 17.24
N ASN A 23 -30.16 -43.38 17.72
CA ASN A 23 -29.17 -42.40 18.02
C ASN A 23 -28.89 -41.68 16.69
N ALA A 24 -29.63 -40.60 16.46
CA ALA A 24 -29.27 -39.63 15.47
C ALA A 24 -27.88 -39.08 15.88
N TYR A 25 -26.83 -39.60 15.29
CA TYR A 25 -25.59 -38.89 15.24
C TYR A 25 -25.92 -37.56 14.52
N ALA A 26 -26.16 -36.53 15.29
CA ALA A 26 -26.20 -35.17 14.80
C ALA A 26 -24.80 -34.96 14.21
N GLY A 27 -24.72 -34.95 12.91
CA GLY A 27 -23.46 -34.59 12.23
C GLY A 27 -23.03 -33.21 12.75
N PRO A 28 -21.74 -32.86 12.60
CA PRO A 28 -21.24 -31.58 13.09
C PRO A 28 -22.11 -30.44 12.56
N ALA A 29 -22.55 -29.60 13.49
CA ALA A 29 -23.46 -28.51 13.18
C ALA A 29 -22.81 -27.53 12.20
N ALA A 30 -23.41 -27.33 11.05
CA ALA A 30 -22.85 -26.53 9.96
C ALA A 30 -23.85 -25.47 9.47
N ILE A 31 -23.34 -24.26 9.27
CA ILE A 31 -24.02 -23.14 8.62
C ILE A 31 -23.49 -23.01 7.20
N ARG A 32 -24.34 -22.70 6.22
CA ARG A 32 -23.94 -22.60 4.80
C ARG A 32 -24.72 -21.52 4.08
N ASN A 33 -24.01 -20.80 3.19
CA ASN A 33 -24.62 -19.98 2.16
C ASN A 33 -24.10 -20.38 0.77
N ALA A 34 -24.35 -19.59 -0.27
CA ALA A 34 -23.88 -19.86 -1.62
C ALA A 34 -22.34 -19.83 -1.80
N TYR A 35 -21.62 -19.21 -0.88
CA TYR A 35 -20.18 -18.88 -0.99
C TYR A 35 -19.30 -19.60 0.03
N CYS A 36 -19.86 -19.92 1.20
CA CYS A 36 -19.09 -20.41 2.33
C CYS A 36 -19.83 -21.44 3.15
N SER A 37 -19.10 -22.28 3.89
CA SER A 37 -19.65 -23.14 4.95
C SER A 37 -18.80 -23.06 6.19
N LEU A 38 -19.45 -22.97 7.35
CA LEU A 38 -18.88 -23.02 8.69
C LEU A 38 -19.28 -24.32 9.35
N THR A 39 -18.33 -25.04 9.90
CA THR A 39 -18.58 -26.27 10.66
C THR A 39 -17.96 -26.09 12.04
N LEU A 40 -18.79 -26.11 13.08
CA LEU A 40 -18.34 -26.09 14.48
C LEU A 40 -17.86 -27.49 14.88
N ASN A 41 -16.64 -27.59 15.40
CA ASN A 41 -16.07 -28.81 15.95
C ASN A 41 -16.32 -28.90 17.48
N ASP A 42 -16.12 -30.07 18.05
CA ASP A 42 -16.33 -30.34 19.51
C ASP A 42 -15.41 -29.50 20.41
N ASP A 43 -14.22 -29.12 19.90
CA ASP A 43 -13.24 -28.25 20.57
C ASP A 43 -13.53 -26.74 20.38
N LEU A 44 -14.72 -26.41 19.91
CA LEU A 44 -15.17 -25.06 19.57
C LEU A 44 -14.43 -24.39 18.43
N SER A 45 -13.45 -25.04 17.79
CA SER A 45 -12.86 -24.52 16.59
C SER A 45 -13.87 -24.55 15.43
N VAL A 46 -13.71 -23.62 14.50
CA VAL A 46 -14.57 -23.50 13.32
C VAL A 46 -13.78 -23.83 12.07
N ARG A 47 -14.25 -24.81 11.33
CA ARG A 47 -13.74 -25.07 9.97
C ARG A 47 -14.50 -24.18 9.00
N VAL A 48 -13.75 -23.35 8.32
CA VAL A 48 -14.24 -22.46 7.27
C VAL A 48 -13.86 -23.05 5.92
N ARG A 49 -14.83 -23.20 5.01
CA ARG A 49 -14.59 -23.58 3.61
C ARG A 49 -15.21 -22.52 2.71
N THR A 50 -14.45 -22.06 1.73
CA THR A 50 -14.89 -21.05 0.77
C THR A 50 -15.09 -21.66 -0.63
N LYS A 51 -15.95 -21.07 -1.42
CA LYS A 51 -16.16 -21.47 -2.82
C LYS A 51 -14.92 -21.21 -3.69
N THR A 52 -14.05 -20.30 -3.27
CA THR A 52 -12.75 -20.02 -3.91
C THR A 52 -11.70 -21.10 -3.66
N GLY A 53 -12.09 -22.24 -3.05
CA GLY A 53 -11.28 -23.44 -2.87
C GLY A 53 -10.42 -23.44 -1.62
N GLY A 54 -10.51 -22.40 -0.77
CA GLY A 54 -9.79 -22.32 0.50
C GLY A 54 -10.50 -23.07 1.63
N GLN A 55 -9.71 -23.64 2.55
CA GLN A 55 -10.21 -24.23 3.79
C GLN A 55 -9.22 -24.02 4.91
N PHE A 56 -9.68 -23.55 6.06
CA PHE A 56 -8.88 -23.43 7.27
C PHE A 56 -9.71 -23.70 8.52
N GLN A 57 -9.03 -23.81 9.64
CA GLN A 57 -9.66 -23.96 10.96
C GLN A 57 -9.23 -22.78 11.82
N CYS A 58 -10.16 -22.04 12.37
CA CYS A 58 -9.91 -20.97 13.32
C CYS A 58 -10.48 -21.31 14.68
N THR A 59 -9.89 -20.75 15.72
CA THR A 59 -10.40 -20.84 17.11
C THR A 59 -10.99 -19.49 17.50
N PRO A 60 -12.11 -19.42 18.22
CA PRO A 60 -12.65 -18.16 18.73
C PRO A 60 -11.80 -17.65 19.89
N THR A 61 -10.61 -17.11 19.56
CA THR A 61 -9.60 -16.63 20.51
C THR A 61 -9.29 -15.17 20.26
N PHE A 62 -9.28 -14.39 21.35
CA PHE A 62 -8.94 -12.96 21.32
C PHE A 62 -7.79 -12.66 22.26
N THR A 63 -7.01 -11.67 21.89
CA THR A 63 -5.97 -11.08 22.73
C THR A 63 -6.38 -9.66 23.08
N VAL A 64 -6.49 -9.37 24.37
CA VAL A 64 -6.77 -8.03 24.91
C VAL A 64 -5.47 -7.44 25.43
N ILE A 65 -5.11 -6.27 24.92
CA ILE A 65 -3.95 -5.49 25.40
C ILE A 65 -4.50 -4.31 26.19
N PHE A 66 -4.02 -4.17 27.41
CA PHE A 66 -4.47 -3.15 28.37
C PHE A 66 -3.31 -2.29 28.86
N ALA A 67 -3.51 -0.97 28.86
CA ALA A 67 -2.62 -0.01 29.51
C ALA A 67 -3.42 0.90 30.47
N LYS A 68 -2.98 0.97 31.72
CA LYS A 68 -3.65 1.80 32.73
C LYS A 68 -3.48 3.29 32.47
N THR A 69 -2.32 3.67 31.92
CA THR A 69 -1.94 5.04 31.62
C THR A 69 -1.83 5.21 30.10
N ASP A 70 -1.88 6.46 29.63
CA ASP A 70 -1.72 6.77 28.21
C ASP A 70 -0.40 6.19 27.66
N PRO A 71 -0.44 5.24 26.73
CA PRO A 71 0.75 4.62 26.15
C PRO A 71 1.46 5.55 25.14
N LYS A 72 0.94 6.75 24.91
CA LYS A 72 1.49 7.81 24.04
C LYS A 72 1.89 7.27 22.68
N ILE A 73 0.87 6.91 21.92
CA ILE A 73 1.03 6.40 20.56
C ILE A 73 1.66 7.45 19.64
N GLU A 74 2.67 7.04 18.87
CA GLU A 74 3.31 7.87 17.86
C GLU A 74 3.71 7.06 16.63
N ASN A 75 3.86 7.75 15.49
CA ASN A 75 4.62 7.22 14.37
C ASN A 75 6.09 7.51 14.56
N ARG A 76 6.90 6.49 14.41
CA ARG A 76 8.36 6.58 14.51
C ARG A 76 9.01 5.95 13.29
N SER A 77 10.12 6.56 12.87
CA SER A 77 10.98 5.93 11.88
C SER A 77 11.76 4.79 12.52
N ALA A 78 11.75 3.65 11.87
CA ALA A 78 12.55 2.49 12.23
C ALA A 78 13.44 2.11 11.05
N GLY A 79 14.55 1.42 11.30
CA GLY A 79 15.46 0.92 10.29
C GLY A 79 15.59 -0.58 10.35
N ILE A 80 15.55 -1.22 9.17
CA ILE A 80 16.03 -2.57 8.96
C ILE A 80 17.17 -2.45 7.97
N GLU A 81 18.37 -2.79 8.40
CA GLU A 81 19.58 -2.54 7.62
C GLU A 81 19.68 -1.07 7.22
N ASP A 82 19.59 -0.76 5.92
CA ASP A 82 19.64 0.61 5.41
C ASP A 82 18.26 1.15 4.99
N VAL A 83 17.19 0.38 5.22
CA VAL A 83 15.82 0.76 4.88
C VAL A 83 15.14 1.47 6.04
N VAL A 84 14.56 2.63 5.76
CA VAL A 84 13.78 3.42 6.72
C VAL A 84 12.29 3.25 6.41
N TYR A 85 11.50 2.94 7.44
CA TYR A 85 10.05 2.84 7.33
C TYR A 85 9.39 3.38 8.61
N ASN A 86 8.12 3.75 8.50
CA ASN A 86 7.36 4.29 9.62
C ASN A 86 6.57 3.20 10.31
N VAL A 87 6.66 3.15 11.63
CA VAL A 87 5.95 2.21 12.47
C VAL A 87 5.22 2.92 13.60
N VAL A 88 4.14 2.30 14.07
CA VAL A 88 3.49 2.69 15.31
C VAL A 88 4.40 2.30 16.48
N SER A 89 4.54 3.20 17.43
CA SER A 89 5.31 2.97 18.66
C SER A 89 4.57 3.46 19.89
N TRP A 90 4.91 2.86 21.03
CA TRP A 90 4.33 3.18 22.32
C TRP A 90 5.43 3.50 23.32
N GLU A 91 5.13 4.36 24.30
CA GLU A 91 6.02 4.62 25.42
C GLU A 91 5.94 3.47 26.43
N VAL A 92 7.11 2.92 26.77
CA VAL A 92 7.23 1.79 27.69
C VAL A 92 8.45 1.99 28.58
N ASP A 93 8.50 1.30 29.70
CA ASP A 93 9.70 1.25 30.55
C ASP A 93 10.73 0.31 29.90
N PRO A 94 11.87 0.82 29.42
CA PRO A 94 12.88 0.02 28.75
C PRO A 94 13.52 -1.05 29.66
N ALA A 95 13.46 -0.86 30.98
CA ALA A 95 14.01 -1.84 31.93
C ALA A 95 13.20 -3.16 31.97
N GLN A 96 11.95 -3.13 31.51
CA GLN A 96 11.04 -4.27 31.51
C GLN A 96 11.04 -5.07 30.19
N LEU A 97 11.82 -4.62 29.18
CA LEU A 97 11.73 -5.16 27.84
C LEU A 97 13.04 -5.79 27.37
N PRO A 98 12.96 -6.89 26.58
CA PRO A 98 14.08 -7.39 25.80
C PRO A 98 14.58 -6.30 24.81
N GLN A 99 15.89 -6.23 24.60
CA GLN A 99 16.50 -5.22 23.72
C GLN A 99 16.05 -5.32 22.26
N ASP A 100 15.69 -6.52 21.80
CA ASP A 100 15.18 -6.76 20.44
C ASP A 100 13.76 -6.20 20.23
N LYS A 101 13.03 -5.89 21.28
CA LYS A 101 11.68 -5.31 21.25
C LYS A 101 11.67 -3.78 21.17
N LEU A 102 12.81 -3.14 21.43
CA LEU A 102 12.95 -1.69 21.29
C LEU A 102 13.12 -1.32 19.80
N LEU A 103 12.70 -0.11 19.46
CA LEU A 103 12.95 0.44 18.13
C LEU A 103 14.44 0.53 17.85
N LYS A 104 14.88 -0.05 16.74
CA LYS A 104 16.26 0.09 16.26
C LYS A 104 16.50 1.54 15.83
N LYS A 105 17.68 2.07 16.09
CA LYS A 105 18.08 3.37 15.57
C LYS A 105 18.25 3.32 14.05
N VAL A 106 17.72 4.31 13.37
CA VAL A 106 18.01 4.54 11.96
C VAL A 106 19.45 5.04 11.85
N LYS A 107 20.23 4.51 10.89
CA LYS A 107 21.61 5.00 10.68
C LYS A 107 21.62 6.48 10.33
N ALA A 108 22.56 7.22 10.91
CA ALA A 108 22.77 8.63 10.58
C ALA A 108 23.06 8.77 9.07
N GLY A 109 22.32 9.66 8.40
CA GLY A 109 22.41 9.85 6.94
C GLY A 109 21.28 9.22 6.13
N ALA A 110 20.51 8.31 6.70
CA ALA A 110 19.30 7.78 6.06
C ALA A 110 18.07 8.69 6.26
N ALA A 111 18.13 9.61 7.21
CA ALA A 111 17.06 10.58 7.45
C ALA A 111 17.13 11.73 6.46
N MET A 112 16.05 11.99 5.77
CA MET A 112 15.85 13.22 5.03
C MET A 112 15.20 14.26 5.94
N ALA A 113 15.87 15.39 6.11
CA ALA A 113 15.25 16.52 6.77
C ALA A 113 14.11 17.04 5.90
N GLY A 114 12.92 17.21 6.47
CA GLY A 114 11.81 17.90 5.80
C GLY A 114 10.55 17.08 5.57
N ASP A 115 10.63 15.76 5.39
CA ASP A 115 9.47 14.93 5.04
C ASP A 115 8.81 14.20 6.24
N GLY A 116 8.76 14.83 7.38
CA GLY A 116 8.16 14.25 8.57
C GLY A 116 9.12 13.35 9.36
N PHE A 117 10.37 13.26 8.94
CA PHE A 117 11.44 12.67 9.75
C PHE A 117 11.88 13.67 10.81
N ASP A 118 11.53 13.38 12.04
CA ASP A 118 11.99 14.16 13.18
C ASP A 118 13.45 13.80 13.48
N ASP A 119 14.35 14.77 13.35
CA ASP A 119 15.76 14.63 13.78
C ASP A 119 15.89 14.17 15.24
N GLY A 120 14.86 14.40 16.06
CA GLY A 120 14.77 13.90 17.43
C GLY A 120 14.79 12.38 17.53
N ILE A 121 14.31 11.65 16.50
CA ILE A 121 14.34 10.17 16.46
C ILE A 121 15.78 9.66 16.44
N LEU A 122 16.65 10.34 15.75
CA LEU A 122 18.08 9.98 15.64
C LEU A 122 18.87 10.30 16.89
N LYS A 123 18.38 11.19 17.75
CA LYS A 123 19.09 11.69 18.96
C LYS A 123 18.88 10.87 20.24
N GLY A 124 18.38 9.64 20.13
CA GLY A 124 18.38 8.73 21.28
C GLY A 124 17.13 8.74 22.16
N SER A 125 16.06 9.45 21.77
CA SER A 125 14.75 9.38 22.46
C SER A 125 14.01 8.04 22.25
N THR A 126 14.61 7.11 21.51
CA THR A 126 14.08 5.76 21.27
C THR A 126 14.19 4.81 22.48
N ILE A 127 14.85 5.23 23.55
CA ILE A 127 15.08 4.39 24.73
C ILE A 127 13.76 4.02 25.43
N ASN A 128 12.74 4.87 25.31
CA ASN A 128 11.46 4.71 25.98
C ASN A 128 10.33 4.30 25.03
N ARG A 129 10.64 3.75 23.85
CA ARG A 129 9.65 3.39 22.86
C ARG A 129 9.79 1.94 22.43
N THR A 130 8.68 1.26 22.23
CA THR A 130 8.64 -0.05 21.57
C THR A 130 7.75 0.00 20.34
N ALA A 131 8.13 -0.77 19.32
CA ALA A 131 7.28 -1.07 18.17
C ALA A 131 6.52 -2.37 18.34
N ASP A 132 6.87 -3.23 19.31
CA ASP A 132 6.22 -4.52 19.51
C ASP A 132 4.84 -4.35 20.15
N LEU A 133 3.80 -4.72 19.41
CA LEU A 133 2.41 -4.61 19.81
C LEU A 133 2.11 -5.29 21.15
N PHE A 134 2.64 -6.50 21.36
CA PHE A 134 2.33 -7.31 22.55
C PHE A 134 3.07 -6.84 23.81
N TYR A 135 3.99 -5.88 23.68
CA TYR A 135 4.66 -5.23 24.80
C TYR A 135 4.16 -3.81 25.06
N ALA A 136 3.16 -3.33 24.27
CA ALA A 136 2.61 -1.99 24.47
C ALA A 136 1.72 -1.87 25.74
N GLY A 137 1.32 -3.00 26.31
CA GLY A 137 0.54 -3.09 27.54
C GLY A 137 0.53 -4.50 28.12
N SER A 138 -0.24 -4.74 29.17
CA SER A 138 -0.48 -6.09 29.68
C SER A 138 -1.41 -6.87 28.75
N THR A 139 -1.07 -8.11 28.45
CA THR A 139 -1.74 -8.95 27.46
C THR A 139 -2.53 -10.07 28.15
N THR A 140 -3.79 -10.23 27.81
CA THR A 140 -4.67 -11.32 28.26
C THR A 140 -5.23 -12.03 27.03
N VAL A 141 -5.06 -13.35 26.98
CA VAL A 141 -5.63 -14.20 25.92
C VAL A 141 -6.87 -14.89 26.47
N VAL A 142 -7.97 -14.82 25.73
CA VAL A 142 -9.24 -15.48 26.06
C VAL A 142 -9.73 -16.30 24.88
N THR A 143 -10.21 -17.52 25.18
CA THR A 143 -10.79 -18.42 24.17
C THR A 143 -12.21 -18.76 24.60
N ALA A 144 -13.12 -18.89 23.65
CA ALA A 144 -14.52 -19.23 23.94
C ALA A 144 -14.63 -20.57 24.68
N THR A 145 -15.54 -20.62 25.63
CA THR A 145 -15.84 -21.80 26.45
C THR A 145 -17.14 -22.50 26.05
N SER A 146 -17.99 -21.82 25.29
CA SER A 146 -19.18 -22.41 24.69
C SER A 146 -19.60 -21.68 23.42
N ALA A 147 -20.37 -22.36 22.59
CA ALA A 147 -20.91 -21.77 21.36
C ALA A 147 -22.41 -22.18 21.22
N LYS A 148 -23.19 -21.25 20.67
CA LYS A 148 -24.59 -21.46 20.29
C LYS A 148 -24.76 -21.24 18.81
N ILE A 149 -25.48 -22.14 18.14
CA ILE A 149 -25.77 -22.06 16.71
C ILE A 149 -27.19 -21.55 16.51
N THR A 150 -27.33 -20.59 15.62
CA THR A 150 -28.59 -20.14 15.04
C THR A 150 -28.59 -20.40 13.53
N GLU A 151 -29.61 -19.97 12.80
CA GLU A 151 -29.72 -20.26 11.35
C GLU A 151 -28.48 -19.85 10.53
N ASP A 152 -27.94 -18.70 10.81
CA ASP A 152 -26.85 -18.07 10.04
C ASP A 152 -25.64 -17.67 10.90
N THR A 153 -25.65 -17.92 12.20
CA THR A 153 -24.69 -17.34 13.15
C THR A 153 -24.19 -18.37 14.16
N LEU A 154 -22.89 -18.40 14.40
CA LEU A 154 -22.21 -19.02 15.52
C LEU A 154 -21.94 -17.97 16.59
N GLN A 155 -22.61 -18.02 17.72
CA GLN A 155 -22.39 -17.13 18.86
C GLN A 155 -21.45 -17.79 19.86
N PHE A 156 -20.38 -17.09 20.25
CA PHE A 156 -19.35 -17.55 21.17
C PHE A 156 -19.45 -16.83 22.51
N HIS A 157 -19.33 -17.58 23.59
CA HIS A 157 -19.29 -17.09 24.97
C HIS A 157 -17.94 -17.39 25.59
N PHE A 158 -17.45 -16.46 26.38
CA PHE A 158 -16.14 -16.52 27.03
C PHE A 158 -16.34 -16.52 28.54
N GLU A 159 -15.35 -17.02 29.29
CA GLU A 159 -15.39 -16.91 30.74
C GLU A 159 -15.32 -15.46 31.19
N ASP A 160 -15.99 -15.19 32.31
CA ASP A 160 -15.99 -13.88 32.95
C ASP A 160 -14.57 -13.51 33.38
N ASN A 161 -14.08 -12.36 32.89
CA ASN A 161 -12.81 -11.79 33.30
C ASN A 161 -13.05 -10.61 34.23
N PRO A 162 -12.32 -10.49 35.38
CA PRO A 162 -12.50 -9.35 36.30
C PRO A 162 -12.34 -7.98 35.66
N SER A 163 -11.57 -7.90 34.56
CA SER A 163 -11.23 -6.63 33.89
C SER A 163 -12.13 -6.30 32.70
N PHE A 164 -12.80 -7.28 32.10
CA PHE A 164 -13.65 -7.07 30.92
C PHE A 164 -14.58 -8.26 30.65
N ALA A 165 -15.62 -8.01 29.86
CA ALA A 165 -16.44 -9.04 29.22
C ALA A 165 -16.24 -8.96 27.69
N ILE A 166 -16.28 -10.10 27.03
CA ILE A 166 -16.25 -10.21 25.57
C ILE A 166 -17.26 -11.25 25.09
N THR A 167 -17.94 -10.97 23.99
CA THR A 167 -18.74 -11.94 23.23
C THR A 167 -18.38 -11.80 21.76
N ALA A 168 -18.56 -12.86 20.97
CA ALA A 168 -18.32 -12.81 19.55
C ALA A 168 -19.35 -13.61 18.77
N ALA A 169 -19.54 -13.25 17.52
CA ALA A 169 -20.42 -13.94 16.61
C ALA A 169 -19.77 -14.06 15.22
N LEU A 170 -19.85 -15.23 14.62
CA LEU A 170 -19.43 -15.47 13.25
C LEU A 170 -20.67 -15.75 12.39
N THR A 171 -20.99 -14.83 11.49
CA THR A 171 -22.22 -14.81 10.71
C THR A 171 -21.95 -15.05 9.23
N LEU A 172 -22.80 -15.83 8.56
CA LEU A 172 -22.87 -15.94 7.11
C LEU A 172 -24.08 -15.14 6.60
N SER A 173 -23.81 -14.18 5.73
CA SER A 173 -24.84 -13.41 5.02
C SER A 173 -24.94 -13.87 3.57
N ASP A 174 -26.13 -13.79 2.98
CA ASP A 174 -26.30 -14.03 1.54
C ASP A 174 -25.74 -12.89 0.68
N THR A 175 -25.44 -11.75 1.29
CA THR A 175 -24.87 -10.57 0.61
C THR A 175 -23.35 -10.50 0.67
N HIS A 176 -22.70 -11.35 1.44
CA HIS A 176 -21.24 -11.36 1.59
C HIS A 176 -20.65 -12.73 1.20
N HIS A 177 -19.53 -12.70 0.49
CA HIS A 177 -18.82 -13.91 0.11
C HIS A 177 -18.07 -14.54 1.27
N GLU A 178 -17.68 -13.75 2.28
CA GLU A 178 -16.88 -14.14 3.43
C GLU A 178 -17.70 -14.11 4.73
N PRO A 179 -17.41 -15.02 5.68
CA PRO A 179 -17.98 -14.94 7.01
C PRO A 179 -17.53 -13.68 7.74
N VAL A 180 -18.46 -13.03 8.42
CA VAL A 180 -18.24 -11.83 9.21
C VAL A 180 -18.13 -12.19 10.68
N LEU A 181 -16.97 -11.92 11.28
CA LEU A 181 -16.74 -12.02 12.71
C LEU A 181 -16.98 -10.65 13.34
N THR A 182 -17.94 -10.60 14.27
CA THR A 182 -18.21 -9.42 15.09
C THR A 182 -17.86 -9.75 16.53
N PHE A 183 -17.17 -8.87 17.22
CA PHE A 183 -17.02 -8.97 18.68
C PHE A 183 -17.61 -7.74 19.37
N HIS A 184 -18.13 -7.99 20.57
CA HIS A 184 -18.58 -6.97 21.50
C HIS A 184 -17.69 -7.04 22.75
N PHE A 185 -17.11 -5.91 23.14
CA PHE A 185 -16.21 -5.78 24.28
C PHE A 185 -16.74 -4.76 25.29
N GLN A 186 -16.74 -5.12 26.56
CA GLN A 186 -17.15 -4.25 27.68
C GLN A 186 -16.07 -4.26 28.76
N PRO A 187 -15.32 -3.15 28.96
CA PRO A 187 -14.36 -3.06 30.05
C PRO A 187 -15.05 -2.96 31.42
N HIS A 188 -14.51 -3.64 32.42
CA HIS A 188 -14.88 -3.49 33.82
C HIS A 188 -13.97 -2.54 34.57
N VAL A 189 -12.82 -2.21 33.99
CA VAL A 189 -11.83 -1.27 34.51
C VAL A 189 -11.52 -0.17 33.51
N GLN A 190 -11.35 1.04 34.02
CA GLN A 190 -10.97 2.18 33.16
C GLN A 190 -9.52 2.06 32.71
N GLY A 191 -9.27 2.33 31.43
CA GLY A 191 -7.94 2.37 30.84
C GLY A 191 -7.98 2.29 29.33
N TYR A 192 -6.81 2.12 28.73
CA TYR A 192 -6.64 1.97 27.28
C TYR A 192 -6.71 0.49 26.93
N HIS A 193 -7.59 0.12 26.01
CA HIS A 193 -7.82 -1.25 25.58
C HIS A 193 -7.62 -1.37 24.07
N SER A 194 -7.08 -2.50 23.63
CA SER A 194 -7.00 -2.90 22.23
C SER A 194 -7.29 -4.40 22.14
N ILE A 195 -8.24 -4.79 21.32
CA ILE A 195 -8.76 -6.15 21.24
C ILE A 195 -8.43 -6.71 19.85
N GLY A 196 -7.73 -7.84 19.79
CA GLY A 196 -7.34 -8.48 18.55
C GLY A 196 -7.90 -9.88 18.43
N PHE A 197 -8.43 -10.24 17.25
CA PHE A 197 -8.72 -11.62 16.94
C PHE A 197 -7.41 -12.36 16.59
N THR A 198 -7.06 -13.32 17.44
CA THR A 198 -5.82 -14.11 17.32
C THR A 198 -6.12 -15.60 17.12
N GLY A 199 -7.31 -15.90 16.61
CA GLY A 199 -7.77 -17.27 16.37
C GLY A 199 -7.51 -17.79 14.95
N MET A 200 -6.90 -17.02 14.05
CA MET A 200 -6.48 -17.52 12.74
C MET A 200 -5.35 -18.54 12.87
N PRO A 201 -5.17 -19.44 11.88
CA PRO A 201 -4.05 -20.40 11.93
C PRO A 201 -2.70 -19.71 12.08
N GLU A 202 -1.84 -20.30 12.93
CA GLU A 202 -0.45 -19.91 13.07
C GLU A 202 0.42 -20.70 12.11
N VAL A 203 1.34 -20.03 11.43
CA VAL A 203 2.27 -20.62 10.47
C VAL A 203 3.69 -20.24 10.85
N LYS A 204 4.56 -21.21 11.02
CA LYS A 204 5.96 -20.94 11.36
C LYS A 204 6.67 -20.20 10.21
N PRO A 205 7.67 -19.35 10.52
CA PRO A 205 8.43 -18.65 9.48
C PRO A 205 9.07 -19.56 8.42
N SER A 206 9.37 -20.81 8.78
CA SER A 206 9.91 -21.83 7.86
C SER A 206 8.87 -22.53 6.99
N GLU A 207 7.57 -22.35 7.25
CA GLU A 207 6.48 -23.09 6.62
C GLU A 207 5.61 -22.24 5.69
N PHE A 208 5.62 -20.91 5.82
CA PHE A 208 4.87 -20.06 4.89
C PHE A 208 5.62 -19.87 3.58
N ASP A 209 4.86 -19.78 2.51
CA ASP A 209 5.38 -19.51 1.17
C ASP A 209 5.48 -18.02 0.91
N GLU A 210 4.50 -17.23 1.39
CA GLU A 210 4.40 -15.78 1.21
C GLU A 210 3.60 -15.17 2.37
N ILE A 211 3.90 -13.92 2.72
CA ILE A 211 3.09 -13.13 3.66
C ILE A 211 2.76 -11.77 3.04
N TRP A 212 1.74 -11.12 3.59
CA TRP A 212 1.48 -9.72 3.31
C TRP A 212 0.91 -9.00 4.53
N GLN A 213 1.50 -7.85 4.82
CA GLN A 213 0.98 -6.82 5.71
C GLN A 213 1.20 -5.49 5.00
N PRO A 214 0.22 -4.56 4.99
CA PRO A 214 0.40 -3.24 4.40
C PRO A 214 1.70 -2.57 4.84
N MET A 215 2.30 -1.77 4.00
CA MET A 215 3.61 -1.17 4.00
C MET A 215 4.60 -1.96 3.12
N ILE A 216 5.69 -2.46 3.70
CA ILE A 216 6.78 -3.14 2.97
C ILE A 216 6.85 -4.65 3.21
N TRP A 217 5.95 -5.17 4.05
CA TRP A 217 5.96 -6.58 4.46
C TRP A 217 5.18 -7.42 3.45
N GLN A 218 5.92 -7.93 2.49
CA GLN A 218 5.39 -8.82 1.44
C GLN A 218 6.45 -9.83 1.00
N GLU A 219 6.03 -10.81 0.22
CA GLU A 219 6.85 -11.95 -0.20
C GLU A 219 7.28 -12.77 1.04
N LYS A 220 8.56 -12.94 1.31
CA LYS A 220 9.09 -13.58 2.53
C LYS A 220 9.74 -12.59 3.50
N ARG A 221 9.56 -11.31 3.29
CA ARG A 221 10.04 -10.27 4.20
C ARG A 221 9.15 -10.20 5.43
N PHE A 222 9.48 -11.00 6.41
CA PHE A 222 8.71 -11.13 7.65
C PHE A 222 9.27 -10.23 8.75
N PRO A 223 8.43 -9.47 9.48
CA PRO A 223 8.90 -8.56 10.50
C PRO A 223 9.58 -9.28 11.66
N GLU A 224 10.68 -8.74 12.18
CA GLU A 224 11.38 -9.26 13.37
C GLU A 224 10.59 -8.97 14.66
N THR A 225 9.75 -7.97 14.65
CA THR A 225 8.92 -7.50 15.77
C THR A 225 7.47 -7.44 15.32
N SER A 226 6.52 -7.55 16.24
CA SER A 226 5.09 -7.48 15.95
C SER A 226 4.68 -6.03 15.67
N PHE A 227 4.93 -5.56 14.43
CA PHE A 227 4.56 -4.23 13.99
C PHE A 227 3.08 -4.14 13.67
N MET A 228 2.45 -3.06 14.13
CA MET A 228 1.08 -2.73 13.74
C MET A 228 1.10 -1.70 12.60
N THR A 229 0.36 -1.97 11.54
CA THR A 229 0.03 -0.99 10.50
C THR A 229 -1.35 -0.42 10.77
N PRO A 230 -1.48 0.85 11.18
CA PRO A 230 -2.78 1.47 11.46
C PRO A 230 -3.57 1.69 10.17
N ALA A 231 -4.89 1.79 10.29
CA ALA A 231 -5.82 1.88 9.17
C ALA A 231 -5.44 2.93 8.12
N TYR A 232 -4.96 4.10 8.55
CA TYR A 232 -4.58 5.18 7.63
C TYR A 232 -3.36 4.86 6.73
N GLN A 233 -2.55 3.86 7.09
CA GLN A 233 -1.42 3.38 6.29
C GLN A 233 -1.75 2.13 5.46
N CYS A 234 -2.92 1.55 5.64
CA CYS A 234 -3.30 0.35 4.90
C CYS A 234 -3.72 0.70 3.47
N THR A 235 -2.99 0.20 2.49
CA THR A 235 -3.44 0.20 1.09
C THR A 235 -4.65 -0.70 0.90
N LEU A 236 -4.72 -1.77 1.68
CA LEU A 236 -5.86 -2.63 1.88
C LEU A 236 -5.83 -3.09 3.36
N PRO A 237 -6.90 -2.95 4.17
CA PRO A 237 -6.83 -3.22 5.59
C PRO A 237 -7.00 -4.71 5.90
N ALA A 238 -5.98 -5.47 5.54
CA ALA A 238 -5.90 -6.92 5.71
C ALA A 238 -4.47 -7.36 6.03
N THR A 239 -4.31 -8.57 6.55
CA THR A 239 -3.07 -9.32 6.54
C THR A 239 -3.30 -10.72 5.99
N MET A 240 -2.31 -11.25 5.29
CA MET A 240 -2.40 -12.53 4.58
C MET A 240 -1.19 -13.40 4.84
N VAL A 241 -1.42 -14.72 4.85
CA VAL A 241 -0.36 -15.74 4.92
C VAL A 241 -0.68 -16.83 3.89
N LEU A 242 0.21 -17.04 2.95
CA LEU A 242 0.17 -18.15 2.00
C LEU A 242 0.99 -19.32 2.52
N PHE A 243 0.38 -20.47 2.66
CA PHE A 243 1.05 -21.71 3.04
C PHE A 243 0.31 -22.92 2.45
N ARG A 244 1.03 -23.95 2.08
CA ARG A 244 0.45 -25.19 1.51
C ARG A 244 -0.53 -24.91 0.34
N LYS A 245 -0.18 -23.94 -0.52
CA LYS A 245 -0.99 -23.50 -1.67
C LYS A 245 -2.34 -22.89 -1.30
N GLN A 246 -2.47 -22.35 -0.11
CA GLN A 246 -3.68 -21.72 0.39
C GLN A 246 -3.32 -20.39 1.05
N CYS A 247 -3.98 -19.32 0.64
CA CYS A 247 -3.87 -18.01 1.26
C CYS A 247 -5.00 -17.84 2.28
N ILE A 248 -4.64 -17.58 3.52
CA ILE A 248 -5.57 -17.17 4.57
C ILE A 248 -5.42 -15.68 4.84
N ALA A 249 -6.54 -15.00 5.07
CA ALA A 249 -6.55 -13.58 5.35
C ALA A 249 -7.55 -13.21 6.45
N LEU A 250 -7.22 -12.17 7.20
CA LEU A 250 -8.13 -11.46 8.07
C LEU A 250 -8.21 -10.01 7.60
N VAL A 251 -9.44 -9.55 7.37
CA VAL A 251 -9.74 -8.27 6.69
C VAL A 251 -10.63 -7.45 7.60
N ALA A 252 -10.33 -6.18 7.87
CA ALA A 252 -11.28 -5.30 8.52
C ALA A 252 -12.51 -5.08 7.61
N ASP A 253 -13.72 -5.14 8.18
CA ASP A 253 -14.93 -4.90 7.39
C ASP A 253 -14.94 -3.45 6.84
N PRO A 254 -15.42 -3.21 5.62
CA PRO A 254 -15.51 -1.86 5.06
C PRO A 254 -16.25 -0.85 5.92
N GLU A 255 -17.24 -1.29 6.73
CA GLU A 255 -17.96 -0.42 7.66
C GLU A 255 -17.07 0.14 8.79
N GLU A 256 -15.94 -0.52 9.10
CA GLU A 256 -14.96 -0.07 10.08
C GLU A 256 -13.95 0.95 9.54
N LEU A 257 -13.95 1.17 8.23
CA LEU A 257 -13.14 2.17 7.55
C LEU A 257 -14.04 3.11 6.74
N PRO A 258 -14.75 4.04 7.41
CA PRO A 258 -15.62 4.98 6.71
C PRO A 258 -14.85 5.85 5.73
N PHE A 259 -15.55 6.30 4.68
CA PHE A 259 -14.98 7.19 3.70
C PHE A 259 -14.80 8.59 4.31
N GLU A 260 -13.63 8.81 4.89
CA GLU A 260 -13.20 10.11 5.41
C GLU A 260 -11.97 10.56 4.64
N PRO A 261 -11.97 11.79 4.06
CA PRO A 261 -10.74 12.35 3.52
C PRO A 261 -9.70 12.49 4.63
N LEU A 262 -8.52 11.88 4.43
CA LEU A 262 -7.36 12.04 5.29
C LEU A 262 -7.48 11.42 6.69
N PRO A 263 -7.67 10.12 6.81
CA PRO A 263 -7.48 9.43 8.08
C PRO A 263 -6.03 9.60 8.58
N LEU A 264 -5.88 9.70 9.89
CA LEU A 264 -4.60 9.90 10.58
C LEU A 264 -4.38 8.80 11.61
N LEU A 265 -3.18 8.72 12.19
CA LEU A 265 -2.89 7.78 13.26
C LEU A 265 -3.90 7.89 14.42
N ASN A 266 -4.18 9.10 14.87
CA ASN A 266 -5.01 9.33 16.04
C ASN A 266 -6.48 8.98 15.84
N ASN A 267 -7.00 8.99 14.61
CA ASN A 267 -8.37 8.60 14.27
C ASN A 267 -8.45 7.23 13.61
N SER A 268 -7.35 6.50 13.50
CA SER A 268 -7.37 5.11 13.03
C SER A 268 -8.10 4.22 14.02
N ARG A 269 -9.24 3.67 13.59
CA ARG A 269 -10.11 2.84 14.44
C ARG A 269 -9.49 1.46 14.73
N PHE A 270 -8.57 1.00 13.86
CA PHE A 270 -7.92 -0.31 13.99
C PHE A 270 -6.51 -0.30 13.40
N GLY A 271 -5.80 -1.37 13.63
CA GLY A 271 -4.54 -1.69 12.95
C GLY A 271 -4.41 -3.18 12.68
N VAL A 272 -3.53 -3.52 11.74
CA VAL A 272 -3.30 -4.90 11.30
C VAL A 272 -1.87 -5.34 11.61
N ALA A 273 -1.67 -6.62 11.88
CA ALA A 273 -0.36 -7.21 12.14
C ALA A 273 -0.32 -8.66 11.65
N VAL A 274 0.86 -9.13 11.20
CA VAL A 274 1.04 -10.50 10.71
C VAL A 274 1.93 -11.36 11.61
N ARG A 275 2.77 -10.75 12.46
CA ARG A 275 3.61 -11.48 13.41
C ARG A 275 2.93 -11.52 14.77
N ASN A 276 2.66 -12.71 15.28
CA ASN A 276 2.04 -12.90 16.59
C ASN A 276 3.07 -12.88 17.75
N ALA A 277 2.58 -12.99 18.98
CA ALA A 277 3.39 -12.93 20.19
C ALA A 277 4.45 -14.04 20.27
N THR A 278 4.20 -15.20 19.65
CA THR A 278 5.12 -16.35 19.62
C THR A 278 6.13 -16.29 18.49
N GLY A 279 6.03 -15.26 17.62
CA GLY A 279 6.94 -15.07 16.48
C GLY A 279 6.51 -15.79 15.21
N ASN A 280 5.32 -16.38 15.17
CA ASN A 280 4.74 -17.03 14.01
C ASN A 280 3.98 -16.05 13.12
N ALA A 281 3.79 -16.38 11.84
CA ALA A 281 2.92 -15.64 10.95
C ALA A 281 1.46 -16.01 11.25
N GLN A 282 0.63 -15.02 11.47
CA GLN A 282 -0.78 -15.15 11.78
C GLN A 282 -1.52 -13.87 11.37
N PRO A 283 -2.53 -13.94 10.50
CA PRO A 283 -3.34 -12.77 10.20
C PRO A 283 -4.07 -12.25 11.45
N MET A 284 -3.90 -10.95 11.76
CA MET A 284 -4.49 -10.32 12.94
C MET A 284 -4.98 -8.92 12.64
N VAL A 285 -6.11 -8.54 13.25
CA VAL A 285 -6.64 -7.17 13.29
C VAL A 285 -6.90 -6.81 14.75
N PHE A 286 -6.40 -5.66 15.18
CA PHE A 286 -6.58 -5.11 16.51
C PHE A 286 -7.39 -3.82 16.47
N ALA A 287 -8.43 -3.72 17.29
CA ALA A 287 -9.28 -2.54 17.39
C ALA A 287 -9.72 -2.30 18.85
N PRO A 288 -9.74 -1.03 19.28
CA PRO A 288 -9.10 0.12 18.64
C PRO A 288 -7.57 0.06 18.67
N VAL A 289 -6.89 0.96 17.98
CA VAL A 289 -5.42 1.10 18.12
C VAL A 289 -5.11 1.56 19.53
N LEU A 290 -4.24 0.85 20.25
CA LEU A 290 -3.90 1.19 21.63
C LEU A 290 -3.30 2.61 21.72
N GLY A 291 -3.85 3.47 22.56
CA GLY A 291 -3.50 4.88 22.66
C GLY A 291 -4.15 5.78 21.62
N GLY A 292 -4.85 5.20 20.61
CA GLY A 292 -5.61 5.92 19.61
C GLY A 292 -7.03 6.25 20.05
N GLN A 293 -7.80 6.84 19.12
CA GLN A 293 -9.19 7.21 19.35
C GLN A 293 -10.02 5.99 19.72
N GLY A 294 -10.85 6.10 20.76
CA GLY A 294 -11.71 5.03 21.25
C GLY A 294 -11.01 3.99 22.10
N SER A 295 -9.69 4.03 22.28
CA SER A 295 -8.99 3.06 23.13
C SER A 295 -9.09 3.36 24.64
N LEU A 296 -9.26 4.63 25.03
CA LEU A 296 -9.55 5.00 26.41
C LEU A 296 -11.03 4.73 26.71
N MET A 297 -11.29 3.70 27.49
CA MET A 297 -12.65 3.26 27.85
C MET A 297 -12.84 3.36 29.37
N LYS A 298 -14.05 3.72 29.79
CA LYS A 298 -14.48 3.67 31.18
C LYS A 298 -15.11 2.31 31.46
N ALA A 299 -15.18 1.94 32.75
CA ALA A 299 -15.92 0.76 33.14
C ALA A 299 -17.39 0.87 32.69
N GLY A 300 -17.87 -0.14 31.98
CA GLY A 300 -19.26 -0.21 31.46
C GLY A 300 -19.45 0.41 30.05
N ASP A 301 -18.45 1.05 29.49
CA ASP A 301 -18.48 1.43 28.05
C ASP A 301 -18.61 0.17 27.18
N SER A 302 -19.00 0.33 25.91
CA SER A 302 -19.05 -0.77 24.94
C SER A 302 -18.27 -0.44 23.68
N PHE A 303 -17.67 -1.45 23.07
CA PHE A 303 -16.96 -1.35 21.80
C PHE A 303 -17.26 -2.56 20.92
N ASP A 304 -17.71 -2.30 19.71
CA ASP A 304 -17.98 -3.31 18.69
C ASP A 304 -17.03 -3.15 17.53
N PHE A 305 -16.64 -4.28 16.91
CA PHE A 305 -15.82 -4.27 15.72
C PHE A 305 -16.08 -5.50 14.85
N ARG A 306 -16.02 -5.30 13.54
CA ARG A 306 -16.32 -6.30 12.51
C ARG A 306 -15.12 -6.58 11.64
N MET A 307 -14.91 -7.85 11.27
CA MET A 307 -13.87 -8.29 10.37
C MET A 307 -14.33 -9.49 9.56
N ARG A 308 -13.69 -9.73 8.43
CA ARG A 308 -14.00 -10.86 7.55
C ARG A 308 -12.88 -11.88 7.57
N LEU A 309 -13.24 -13.15 7.64
CA LEU A 309 -12.32 -14.27 7.56
C LEU A 309 -12.33 -14.82 6.12
N LEU A 310 -11.17 -14.97 5.55
CA LEU A 310 -11.07 -15.34 4.14
C LEU A 310 -10.00 -16.43 3.92
N SER A 311 -10.27 -17.31 2.96
CA SER A 311 -9.27 -18.22 2.41
C SER A 311 -9.51 -18.44 0.94
N THR A 312 -8.41 -18.49 0.18
CA THR A 312 -8.41 -18.77 -1.25
C THR A 312 -7.35 -19.83 -1.59
N SER A 313 -7.49 -20.48 -2.73
CA SER A 313 -6.44 -21.34 -3.30
C SER A 313 -5.44 -20.56 -4.18
N HIS A 314 -5.41 -19.23 -4.03
CA HIS A 314 -4.60 -18.32 -4.83
C HIS A 314 -3.40 -17.80 -4.04
N ASN A 315 -2.45 -17.12 -4.69
CA ASN A 315 -1.35 -16.40 -4.06
C ASN A 315 -1.84 -15.10 -3.37
N CYS A 316 -0.94 -14.40 -2.67
CA CYS A 316 -1.31 -13.15 -1.98
C CYS A 316 -1.78 -12.06 -2.96
N GLY A 317 -1.20 -11.95 -4.15
CA GLY A 317 -1.57 -10.94 -5.14
C GLY A 317 -2.99 -11.13 -5.70
N ASP A 318 -3.38 -12.37 -6.01
CA ASP A 318 -4.73 -12.68 -6.48
C ASP A 318 -5.75 -12.59 -5.34
N THR A 319 -5.36 -12.95 -4.12
CA THR A 319 -6.18 -12.75 -2.91
C THR A 319 -6.38 -11.26 -2.63
N TYR A 320 -5.34 -10.44 -2.86
CA TYR A 320 -5.43 -8.99 -2.76
C TYR A 320 -6.47 -8.41 -3.75
N GLU A 321 -6.43 -8.85 -5.02
CA GLU A 321 -7.45 -8.47 -6.02
C GLU A 321 -8.86 -8.87 -5.57
N HIS A 322 -9.04 -10.10 -5.07
CA HIS A 322 -10.32 -10.57 -4.57
C HIS A 322 -10.85 -9.67 -3.43
N ILE A 323 -10.02 -9.36 -2.43
CA ILE A 323 -10.42 -8.48 -1.33
C ILE A 323 -10.74 -7.06 -1.84
N ALA A 324 -9.92 -6.54 -2.75
CA ALA A 324 -10.13 -5.22 -3.31
C ALA A 324 -11.48 -5.13 -4.05
N ARG A 325 -11.81 -6.13 -4.88
CA ARG A 325 -13.04 -6.13 -5.69
C ARG A 325 -14.27 -6.54 -4.91
N GLU A 326 -14.22 -7.67 -4.23
CA GLU A 326 -15.42 -8.30 -3.64
C GLU A 326 -15.74 -7.75 -2.23
N VAL A 327 -14.71 -7.29 -1.50
CA VAL A 327 -14.91 -6.74 -0.15
C VAL A 327 -14.99 -5.21 -0.18
N TYR A 328 -14.07 -4.54 -0.88
CA TYR A 328 -13.97 -3.07 -0.91
C TYR A 328 -14.60 -2.43 -2.15
N GLY A 329 -15.14 -3.23 -3.08
CA GLY A 329 -15.87 -2.73 -4.25
C GLY A 329 -15.01 -2.00 -5.27
N PHE A 330 -13.68 -2.29 -5.33
CA PHE A 330 -12.80 -1.66 -6.30
C PHE A 330 -13.24 -1.95 -7.73
N SER A 331 -13.50 -0.90 -8.46
CA SER A 331 -13.85 -0.92 -9.88
C SER A 331 -13.35 0.35 -10.57
N ASP A 332 -13.34 0.36 -11.90
CA ASP A 332 -13.08 1.56 -12.70
C ASP A 332 -14.34 2.47 -12.69
N CYS A 333 -14.64 3.07 -11.53
CA CYS A 333 -15.83 3.88 -11.31
C CYS A 333 -15.63 5.36 -11.70
N ARG A 334 -14.39 5.79 -11.97
CA ARG A 334 -14.09 7.19 -12.28
C ARG A 334 -14.29 7.50 -13.75
N HIS A 335 -14.74 8.70 -14.04
CA HIS A 335 -14.93 9.19 -15.40
C HIS A 335 -14.66 10.70 -15.52
N ASN A 336 -14.40 11.16 -16.74
CA ASN A 336 -14.16 12.57 -17.03
C ASN A 336 -15.48 13.35 -17.07
N ALA A 337 -16.08 13.61 -15.91
CA ALA A 337 -17.33 14.36 -15.83
C ALA A 337 -17.15 15.88 -15.87
N ILE A 338 -15.97 16.38 -15.45
CA ILE A 338 -15.74 17.82 -15.29
C ILE A 338 -15.16 18.43 -16.55
N THR A 339 -14.02 17.90 -17.02
CA THR A 339 -13.32 18.40 -18.21
C THR A 339 -12.47 17.31 -18.85
N SER A 340 -11.95 17.52 -20.03
CA SER A 340 -11.07 16.55 -20.71
C SER A 340 -9.68 16.48 -20.06
N LEU A 341 -8.96 15.37 -20.28
CA LEU A 341 -7.55 15.30 -19.87
C LEU A 341 -6.67 16.29 -20.62
N ASN A 342 -7.04 16.68 -21.84
CA ASN A 342 -6.35 17.74 -22.58
C ASN A 342 -6.45 19.09 -21.88
N GLU A 343 -7.64 19.42 -21.36
CA GLU A 343 -7.81 20.65 -20.60
C GLU A 343 -7.03 20.62 -19.29
N THR A 344 -6.99 19.47 -18.62
CA THR A 344 -6.12 19.27 -17.45
C THR A 344 -4.65 19.52 -17.80
N LEU A 345 -4.22 19.02 -18.95
CA LEU A 345 -2.88 19.24 -19.46
C LEU A 345 -2.59 20.72 -19.72
N ASN A 346 -3.51 21.44 -20.36
CA ASN A 346 -3.39 22.88 -20.59
C ASN A 346 -3.28 23.66 -19.27
N ASN A 347 -4.09 23.31 -18.26
CA ASN A 347 -4.00 23.93 -16.93
C ASN A 347 -2.64 23.68 -16.26
N MET A 348 -2.07 22.48 -16.43
CA MET A 348 -0.72 22.17 -15.92
C MET A 348 0.36 22.97 -16.66
N LEU A 349 0.22 23.15 -17.97
CA LEU A 349 1.12 23.97 -18.78
C LEU A 349 1.05 25.45 -18.40
N ASP A 350 -0.14 26.00 -18.26
CA ASP A 350 -0.32 27.38 -17.80
C ASP A 350 0.37 27.64 -16.49
N TYR A 351 0.24 26.69 -15.52
CA TYR A 351 0.99 26.76 -14.27
C TYR A 351 2.49 26.68 -14.50
N GLY A 352 2.96 25.70 -15.23
CA GLY A 352 4.40 25.45 -15.50
C GLY A 352 5.08 26.62 -16.23
N MET A 353 4.32 27.38 -17.04
CA MET A 353 4.81 28.55 -17.78
C MET A 353 4.66 29.86 -17.01
N SER A 354 3.89 29.89 -15.92
CA SER A 354 3.66 31.06 -15.08
C SER A 354 4.81 31.32 -14.10
N GLY A 355 4.80 32.51 -13.48
CA GLY A 355 5.72 32.86 -12.38
C GLY A 355 5.49 32.04 -11.12
N TYR A 356 4.33 31.43 -10.96
CA TYR A 356 4.00 30.58 -9.80
C TYR A 356 4.81 29.27 -9.77
N SER A 357 5.26 28.76 -10.91
CA SER A 357 6.13 27.59 -10.98
C SER A 357 7.56 27.82 -10.50
N ARG A 358 7.93 29.09 -10.27
CA ARG A 358 9.26 29.52 -9.81
C ARG A 358 10.42 28.94 -10.61
N PHE A 359 10.30 28.98 -11.92
CA PHE A 359 11.44 28.67 -12.79
C PHE A 359 12.47 29.80 -12.73
N LEU A 360 13.70 29.48 -12.32
CA LEU A 360 14.79 30.42 -12.19
C LEU A 360 15.64 30.38 -13.47
N GLU A 361 15.41 31.33 -14.40
CA GLU A 361 16.05 31.36 -15.73
C GLU A 361 17.58 31.34 -15.64
N GLY A 362 18.17 32.15 -14.76
CA GLY A 362 19.62 32.21 -14.57
C GLY A 362 20.25 30.92 -14.05
N LEU A 363 19.49 30.10 -13.33
CA LEU A 363 19.90 28.79 -12.82
C LEU A 363 19.39 27.63 -13.67
N LYS A 364 18.52 27.90 -14.65
CA LYS A 364 17.94 26.93 -15.60
C LYS A 364 17.19 25.78 -14.94
N GLY A 365 16.44 26.07 -13.87
CA GLY A 365 15.74 25.06 -13.11
C GLY A 365 14.66 25.60 -12.20
N TYR A 366 13.82 24.69 -11.71
CA TYR A 366 12.76 25.02 -10.77
C TYR A 366 13.30 25.19 -9.35
N SER A 367 12.85 26.23 -8.64
CA SER A 367 13.19 26.43 -7.24
C SER A 367 12.78 25.23 -6.40
N TYR A 368 13.73 24.71 -5.63
CA TYR A 368 13.52 23.62 -4.66
C TYR A 368 13.65 24.14 -3.23
N SER A 369 12.95 25.24 -2.97
CA SER A 369 13.15 26.02 -1.74
C SER A 369 12.44 25.48 -0.51
N THR A 370 11.50 24.54 -0.68
CA THR A 370 10.80 23.95 0.47
C THR A 370 11.70 23.13 1.36
N ASP A 371 12.58 22.32 0.77
CA ASP A 371 13.46 21.39 1.48
C ASP A 371 14.92 21.86 1.47
N VAL A 372 15.34 22.51 0.37
CA VAL A 372 16.72 22.97 0.18
C VAL A 372 16.72 24.43 -0.26
N PRO A 373 16.68 25.37 0.67
CA PRO A 373 16.65 26.81 0.36
C PRO A 373 17.77 27.23 -0.61
N GLY A 374 17.41 28.06 -1.58
CA GLY A 374 18.35 28.57 -2.59
C GLY A 374 18.83 27.55 -3.63
N ALA A 375 18.22 26.38 -3.68
CA ALA A 375 18.51 25.34 -4.65
C ALA A 375 17.52 25.28 -5.80
N VAL A 376 17.98 24.77 -6.94
CA VAL A 376 17.15 24.38 -8.08
C VAL A 376 17.26 22.89 -8.33
N LYS A 377 16.17 22.30 -8.79
CA LYS A 377 16.08 20.87 -9.09
C LYS A 377 15.43 20.65 -10.45
N ASN A 378 16.10 19.88 -11.30
CA ASN A 378 15.51 19.32 -12.51
C ASN A 378 15.67 17.80 -12.47
N VAL A 379 14.63 17.09 -12.82
CA VAL A 379 14.66 15.62 -12.84
C VAL A 379 14.98 15.11 -14.24
N SER A 380 14.41 15.73 -15.27
CA SER A 380 14.63 15.40 -16.67
C SER A 380 14.24 16.58 -17.55
N SER A 381 14.96 16.77 -18.64
CA SER A 381 14.60 17.74 -19.69
C SER A 381 13.52 17.21 -20.63
N LEU A 382 13.25 15.89 -20.62
CA LEU A 382 12.27 15.28 -21.51
C LEU A 382 10.83 15.72 -21.19
N ASN A 383 10.52 16.04 -19.93
CA ASN A 383 9.17 16.45 -19.55
C ASN A 383 8.72 17.73 -20.30
N PRO A 384 9.42 18.87 -20.19
CA PRO A 384 9.04 20.07 -20.95
C PRO A 384 9.25 19.92 -22.45
N LEU A 385 10.24 19.12 -22.89
CA LEU A 385 10.48 18.87 -24.31
C LEU A 385 9.29 18.12 -24.94
N ASN A 386 8.85 17.03 -24.34
CA ASN A 386 7.66 16.30 -24.80
C ASN A 386 6.42 17.18 -24.83
N MET A 387 6.25 18.04 -23.82
CA MET A 387 5.13 18.97 -23.80
C MET A 387 5.20 19.99 -24.96
N ALA A 388 6.36 20.54 -25.23
CA ALA A 388 6.57 21.45 -26.37
C ALA A 388 6.22 20.76 -27.71
N LEU A 389 6.63 19.49 -27.88
CA LEU A 389 6.35 18.72 -29.08
C LEU A 389 4.87 18.36 -29.24
N VAL A 390 4.23 17.86 -28.17
CA VAL A 390 2.82 17.44 -28.23
C VAL A 390 1.88 18.61 -28.45
N THR A 391 2.21 19.78 -27.91
CA THR A 391 1.38 20.99 -28.03
C THR A 391 1.81 21.92 -29.16
N ASP A 392 2.88 21.58 -29.89
CA ASP A 392 3.52 22.44 -30.92
C ASP A 392 3.75 23.86 -30.41
N ASN A 393 4.26 23.98 -29.18
CA ASN A 393 4.42 25.27 -28.51
C ASN A 393 5.89 25.65 -28.38
N PRO A 394 6.39 26.58 -29.22
CA PRO A 394 7.79 27.02 -29.20
C PRO A 394 8.18 27.75 -27.92
N ASP A 395 7.25 28.38 -27.21
CA ASP A 395 7.54 29.06 -25.94
C ASP A 395 7.94 28.05 -24.84
N ILE A 396 7.27 26.92 -24.78
CA ILE A 396 7.66 25.84 -23.84
C ILE A 396 9.06 25.36 -24.16
N TYR A 397 9.38 25.18 -25.44
CA TYR A 397 10.72 24.80 -25.86
C TYR A 397 11.76 25.82 -25.41
N GLN A 398 11.58 27.08 -25.78
CA GLN A 398 12.56 28.13 -25.53
C GLN A 398 12.74 28.45 -24.04
N ARG A 399 11.63 28.49 -23.30
CA ARG A 399 11.64 29.00 -21.92
C ARG A 399 11.76 27.89 -20.87
N ARG A 400 11.58 26.63 -21.23
CA ARG A 400 11.67 25.49 -20.29
C ARG A 400 12.53 24.35 -20.81
N ALA A 401 12.22 23.77 -21.97
CA ALA A 401 12.91 22.56 -22.44
C ALA A 401 14.38 22.82 -22.72
N TYR A 402 14.69 23.83 -23.51
CA TYR A 402 16.07 24.15 -23.87
C TYR A 402 16.94 24.51 -22.64
N PRO A 403 16.55 25.42 -21.73
CA PRO A 403 17.31 25.67 -20.52
C PRO A 403 17.50 24.41 -19.63
N MET A 404 16.48 23.56 -19.54
CA MET A 404 16.59 22.34 -18.78
C MET A 404 17.52 21.31 -19.43
N MET A 405 17.57 21.22 -20.77
CA MET A 405 18.57 20.41 -21.48
C MET A 405 19.99 20.91 -21.17
N GLU A 406 20.22 22.20 -21.23
CA GLU A 406 21.51 22.79 -20.87
C GLU A 406 21.89 22.46 -19.40
N TYR A 407 20.92 22.53 -18.49
CA TYR A 407 21.14 22.13 -17.11
C TYR A 407 21.56 20.67 -17.03
N MET A 408 20.78 19.75 -17.61
CA MET A 408 21.01 18.31 -17.55
C MET A 408 22.36 17.89 -18.20
N LEU A 409 22.80 18.64 -19.18
CA LEU A 409 24.10 18.41 -19.86
C LEU A 409 25.29 18.99 -19.10
N SER A 410 25.10 20.07 -18.34
CA SER A 410 26.21 20.82 -17.73
C SER A 410 26.43 20.54 -16.24
N ARG A 411 25.40 20.14 -15.48
CA ARG A 411 25.47 19.94 -14.03
C ARG A 411 25.89 18.52 -13.67
N GLU A 412 26.48 18.37 -12.50
CA GLU A 412 26.88 17.07 -11.96
C GLU A 412 25.71 16.27 -11.40
N LYS A 413 24.74 16.96 -10.77
CA LYS A 413 23.53 16.37 -10.14
C LYS A 413 22.26 17.11 -10.55
N PHE A 414 21.14 16.46 -10.36
CA PHE A 414 19.81 17.06 -10.57
C PHE A 414 19.51 18.24 -9.61
N LEU A 415 20.08 18.20 -8.41
CA LEU A 415 19.97 19.25 -7.43
C LEU A 415 21.25 20.10 -7.42
N PHE A 416 21.11 21.41 -7.64
CA PHE A 416 22.22 22.35 -7.74
C PHE A 416 21.94 23.57 -6.85
N CYS A 417 22.98 24.06 -6.15
CA CYS A 417 22.89 25.22 -5.29
C CYS A 417 24.19 26.03 -5.33
N LEU A 418 24.07 27.34 -5.43
CA LEU A 418 25.22 28.25 -5.36
C LEU A 418 25.64 28.55 -3.91
N ASP A 419 24.70 28.40 -2.95
CA ASP A 419 25.01 28.64 -1.55
C ASP A 419 25.98 27.59 -1.01
N ARG A 420 27.17 28.06 -0.62
CA ARG A 420 28.22 27.20 -0.07
C ARG A 420 27.90 26.65 1.32
N ASN A 421 26.99 27.29 2.04
CA ASN A 421 26.57 26.88 3.38
C ASN A 421 25.44 25.84 3.36
N GLN A 422 24.81 25.65 2.21
CA GLN A 422 23.73 24.66 2.07
C GLN A 422 24.30 23.26 2.18
N LYS A 423 23.89 22.52 3.22
CA LYS A 423 24.34 21.15 3.50
C LYS A 423 23.18 20.12 3.40
N ILE A 424 21.94 20.59 3.46
CA ILE A 424 20.79 19.73 3.36
C ILE A 424 20.77 19.07 1.97
N GLN A 425 20.63 17.75 1.93
CA GLN A 425 20.64 16.94 0.70
C GLN A 425 21.86 17.14 -0.22
N SER A 426 22.93 17.73 0.25
CA SER A 426 24.22 17.88 -0.47
C SER A 426 24.09 18.24 -1.95
N PRO A 427 23.51 19.40 -2.31
CA PRO A 427 23.39 19.81 -3.69
C PRO A 427 24.76 19.96 -4.35
N SER A 428 24.85 19.66 -5.65
CA SER A 428 26.06 19.92 -6.43
C SER A 428 26.26 21.42 -6.63
N ARG A 429 27.55 21.83 -6.76
CA ARG A 429 27.99 23.13 -7.23
C ARG A 429 28.88 23.00 -8.45
N ALA A 430 29.12 21.76 -8.88
CA ALA A 430 30.05 21.46 -9.98
C ALA A 430 29.34 21.47 -11.32
N MET A 431 30.00 22.07 -12.29
CA MET A 431 29.63 22.10 -13.71
C MET A 431 30.25 20.90 -14.44
N LYS A 432 30.12 19.72 -13.90
CA LYS A 432 30.72 18.46 -14.40
C LYS A 432 29.64 17.53 -14.93
N GLY A 433 28.85 18.00 -15.90
CA GLY A 433 27.79 17.18 -16.51
C GLY A 433 28.31 16.12 -17.47
N PRO A 434 27.40 15.38 -18.06
CA PRO A 434 25.97 15.44 -17.87
C PRO A 434 25.49 14.71 -16.61
N CYS A 435 24.48 15.26 -15.92
CA CYS A 435 23.70 14.51 -14.94
C CYS A 435 22.55 13.71 -15.59
N ALA A 436 22.23 13.99 -16.85
CA ALA A 436 21.25 13.22 -17.61
C ALA A 436 21.66 11.73 -17.68
N PRO A 437 20.73 10.78 -17.42
CA PRO A 437 21.00 9.35 -17.57
C PRO A 437 21.15 8.95 -19.03
N VAL A 438 21.68 7.74 -19.26
CA VAL A 438 21.81 7.16 -20.61
C VAL A 438 20.46 7.19 -21.35
N THR A 439 19.37 6.82 -20.66
CA THR A 439 18.02 6.81 -21.23
C THR A 439 17.52 8.19 -21.69
N GLU A 440 17.90 9.26 -21.01
CA GLU A 440 17.57 10.62 -21.44
C GLU A 440 18.41 11.06 -22.64
N LEU A 441 19.71 10.76 -22.61
CA LEU A 441 20.61 11.10 -23.71
C LEU A 441 20.21 10.38 -25.00
N THR A 442 19.84 9.10 -24.93
CA THR A 442 19.36 8.36 -26.11
C THR A 442 18.04 8.91 -26.62
N ALA A 443 17.09 9.23 -25.72
CA ALA A 443 15.83 9.86 -26.12
C ALA A 443 16.03 11.22 -26.79
N LEU A 444 16.95 12.04 -26.30
CA LEU A 444 17.31 13.30 -26.96
C LEU A 444 17.88 13.05 -28.37
N HIS A 445 18.71 12.01 -28.53
CA HIS A 445 19.21 11.62 -29.85
C HIS A 445 18.07 11.23 -30.82
N GLU A 446 17.13 10.40 -30.36
CA GLU A 446 15.97 9.98 -31.15
C GLU A 446 15.07 11.17 -31.52
N ILE A 447 14.80 12.08 -30.58
CA ILE A 447 13.95 13.26 -30.81
C ILE A 447 14.56 14.22 -31.85
N PHE A 448 15.87 14.43 -31.76
CA PHE A 448 16.57 15.31 -32.71
C PHE A 448 17.02 14.61 -34.01
N GLN A 449 16.55 13.36 -34.22
CA GLN A 449 16.67 12.61 -35.47
C GLN A 449 18.08 12.58 -36.04
N GLU A 450 19.04 12.17 -35.26
CA GLU A 450 20.43 12.00 -35.69
C GLU A 450 21.15 13.29 -36.16
N SER A 451 20.44 14.40 -36.26
CA SER A 451 21.04 15.68 -36.63
C SER A 451 22.14 16.12 -35.64
N ASN A 452 22.13 15.51 -34.45
CA ASN A 452 23.15 15.77 -33.44
C ASN A 452 23.63 14.47 -32.77
N SER A 453 24.67 13.86 -33.29
CA SER A 453 25.28 12.65 -32.74
C SER A 453 25.93 12.85 -31.36
N VAL A 454 25.97 14.06 -30.83
CA VAL A 454 26.63 14.35 -29.54
C VAL A 454 25.90 13.65 -28.39
N PHE A 455 24.57 13.56 -28.46
CA PHE A 455 23.80 12.90 -27.41
C PHE A 455 24.10 11.41 -27.35
N LEU A 456 24.15 10.72 -28.50
CA LEU A 456 24.48 9.30 -28.55
C LEU A 456 25.91 9.05 -28.06
N LYS A 457 26.87 9.84 -28.49
CA LYS A 457 28.28 9.75 -28.02
C LYS A 457 28.40 9.97 -26.51
N LEU A 458 27.64 10.89 -25.95
CA LEU A 458 27.58 11.10 -24.50
C LEU A 458 26.95 9.92 -23.76
N ALA A 459 25.89 9.32 -24.33
CA ALA A 459 25.27 8.13 -23.79
C ALA A 459 26.22 6.94 -23.77
N GLU A 460 26.91 6.68 -24.90
CA GLU A 460 27.92 5.62 -25.02
C GLU A 460 29.06 5.82 -24.03
N LYS A 461 29.61 7.05 -23.96
CA LYS A 461 30.68 7.40 -23.01
C LYS A 461 30.25 7.20 -21.55
N LYS A 462 28.96 7.42 -21.25
CA LYS A 462 28.44 7.30 -19.91
C LYS A 462 28.08 5.86 -19.54
N TYR A 463 27.79 5.03 -20.52
CA TYR A 463 27.46 3.62 -20.34
C TYR A 463 28.57 2.87 -19.60
N GLY A 464 28.20 2.04 -18.61
CA GLY A 464 29.15 1.31 -17.76
C GLY A 464 29.84 2.14 -16.66
N THR A 465 29.52 3.44 -16.54
CA THR A 465 30.03 4.28 -15.45
C THR A 465 28.99 4.42 -14.34
N GLU A 466 29.35 5.09 -13.27
CA GLU A 466 28.41 5.55 -12.26
C GLU A 466 28.07 7.03 -12.46
N ARG A 467 26.85 7.43 -12.13
CA ARG A 467 26.46 8.82 -12.07
C ARG A 467 26.01 9.22 -10.65
N ALA A 468 26.26 10.45 -10.28
CA ALA A 468 25.74 11.00 -9.06
C ALA A 468 24.20 11.08 -9.12
N SER A 469 23.54 10.51 -8.12
CA SER A 469 22.09 10.62 -7.96
C SER A 469 21.71 11.95 -7.32
N ASN A 470 20.43 12.19 -7.22
CA ASN A 470 19.88 13.39 -6.60
C ASN A 470 20.18 13.49 -5.08
N LEU A 471 20.31 12.35 -4.43
CA LEU A 471 20.73 12.23 -3.04
C LEU A 471 22.23 11.92 -2.96
N ASN A 472 22.74 11.62 -1.78
CA ASN A 472 24.16 11.30 -1.57
C ASN A 472 24.55 9.91 -2.05
N GLY A 473 24.03 9.49 -3.18
CA GLY A 473 24.27 8.18 -3.77
C GLY A 473 24.71 8.26 -5.22
N THR A 474 25.10 7.12 -5.75
CA THR A 474 25.38 6.91 -7.17
C THR A 474 24.44 5.84 -7.72
N GLU A 475 24.22 5.85 -9.02
CA GLU A 475 23.55 4.78 -9.73
C GLU A 475 24.39 4.27 -10.88
N SER A 476 24.32 2.98 -11.17
CA SER A 476 25.02 2.36 -12.29
C SER A 476 24.38 2.75 -13.61
N CYS A 477 25.18 3.26 -14.52
CA CYS A 477 24.78 3.50 -15.91
C CYS A 477 24.92 2.25 -16.79
N GLY A 478 25.39 1.13 -16.23
CA GLY A 478 25.49 -0.16 -16.91
C GLY A 478 24.29 -1.09 -16.70
N PHE A 479 23.23 -0.61 -16.06
CA PHE A 479 22.00 -1.39 -15.87
C PHE A 479 21.41 -1.78 -17.25
N TRP A 480 20.82 -2.97 -17.36
CA TRP A 480 20.33 -3.52 -18.63
C TRP A 480 19.34 -2.61 -19.38
N ARG A 481 18.59 -1.76 -18.66
CA ARG A 481 17.75 -0.72 -19.27
C ARG A 481 18.57 0.29 -20.10
N SER A 482 19.76 0.68 -19.63
CA SER A 482 20.65 1.55 -20.39
C SER A 482 21.14 0.88 -21.67
N SER A 483 21.41 -0.43 -21.60
CA SER A 483 21.75 -1.23 -22.79
C SER A 483 20.59 -1.26 -23.79
N LEU A 484 19.37 -1.46 -23.31
CA LEU A 484 18.17 -1.45 -24.15
C LEU A 484 17.98 -0.09 -24.85
N ALA A 485 18.18 1.00 -24.12
CA ALA A 485 18.07 2.36 -24.66
C ALA A 485 19.12 2.63 -25.76
N LEU A 486 20.38 2.21 -25.55
CA LEU A 486 21.43 2.31 -26.57
C LEU A 486 21.12 1.45 -27.80
N TYR A 487 20.57 0.25 -27.62
CA TYR A 487 20.14 -0.58 -28.76
C TYR A 487 19.06 0.11 -29.59
N ARG A 488 18.04 0.69 -28.94
CA ARG A 488 16.94 1.38 -29.63
C ARG A 488 17.43 2.55 -30.47
N SER A 489 18.39 3.31 -29.95
CA SER A 489 18.89 4.52 -30.62
C SER A 489 20.03 4.24 -31.64
N GLY A 490 20.88 3.26 -31.37
CA GLY A 490 22.08 2.97 -32.22
C GLY A 490 21.96 1.69 -33.04
N GLY A 491 21.03 0.80 -32.75
CA GLY A 491 20.80 -0.44 -33.46
C GLY A 491 21.83 -1.56 -33.22
N GLU A 492 22.84 -1.35 -32.37
CA GLU A 492 23.91 -2.33 -32.13
C GLU A 492 23.40 -3.53 -31.36
N LYS A 493 23.39 -4.72 -32.00
CA LYS A 493 22.93 -5.98 -31.42
C LYS A 493 23.66 -6.40 -30.15
N ALA A 494 24.88 -5.93 -29.93
CA ALA A 494 25.65 -6.17 -28.72
C ALA A 494 24.90 -5.61 -27.48
N TYR A 495 24.32 -4.41 -27.61
CA TYR A 495 23.54 -3.81 -26.52
C TYR A 495 22.25 -4.58 -26.23
N LEU A 496 21.55 -5.09 -27.26
CA LEU A 496 20.39 -5.94 -27.05
C LEU A 496 20.75 -7.22 -26.30
N LYS A 497 21.86 -7.88 -26.71
CA LYS A 497 22.37 -9.06 -26.01
C LYS A 497 22.69 -8.78 -24.54
N ASN A 498 23.33 -7.64 -24.26
CA ASN A 498 23.64 -7.21 -22.90
C ASN A 498 22.36 -6.92 -22.10
N ALA A 499 21.36 -6.28 -22.73
CA ALA A 499 20.07 -6.02 -22.10
C ALA A 499 19.35 -7.32 -21.69
N MET A 500 19.28 -8.29 -22.61
CA MET A 500 18.68 -9.60 -22.35
C MET A 500 19.42 -10.36 -21.24
N ALA A 501 20.75 -10.44 -21.33
CA ALA A 501 21.54 -11.13 -20.30
C ALA A 501 21.39 -10.49 -18.92
N GLY A 502 21.35 -9.16 -18.85
CA GLY A 502 21.13 -8.44 -17.60
C GLY A 502 19.72 -8.65 -17.04
N ALA A 503 18.71 -8.68 -17.91
CA ALA A 503 17.33 -8.96 -17.53
C ALA A 503 17.17 -10.41 -17.07
N ASP A 504 17.77 -11.39 -17.75
CA ASP A 504 17.72 -12.79 -17.35
C ASP A 504 18.33 -13.00 -15.96
N ALA A 505 19.49 -12.42 -15.70
CA ALA A 505 20.10 -12.45 -14.37
C ALA A 505 19.23 -11.75 -13.30
N TYR A 506 18.45 -10.75 -13.71
CA TYR A 506 17.49 -10.09 -12.82
C TYR A 506 16.27 -10.98 -12.54
N LEU A 507 15.74 -11.70 -13.55
CA LEU A 507 14.65 -12.67 -13.37
C LEU A 507 15.02 -13.72 -12.32
N ASP A 508 16.17 -14.38 -12.50
CA ASP A 508 16.66 -15.41 -11.57
C ASP A 508 16.76 -14.92 -10.12
N ARG A 509 17.14 -13.67 -9.93
CA ARG A 509 17.36 -13.11 -8.60
C ARG A 509 16.10 -12.56 -7.97
N ARG A 510 15.26 -11.87 -8.76
CA ARG A 510 14.19 -11.02 -8.22
C ARG A 510 12.78 -11.52 -8.49
N ILE A 511 12.55 -12.22 -9.59
CA ILE A 511 11.22 -12.70 -9.98
C ILE A 511 11.03 -14.17 -9.57
N ASP A 512 12.00 -15.02 -9.90
CA ASP A 512 11.92 -16.46 -9.66
C ASP A 512 12.15 -16.82 -8.18
N ARG A 513 12.56 -15.85 -7.38
CA ARG A 513 12.78 -16.02 -5.94
C ARG A 513 12.10 -14.90 -5.17
N LEU A 514 11.18 -15.26 -4.29
CA LEU A 514 10.58 -14.33 -3.35
C LEU A 514 11.64 -13.79 -2.39
N GLN A 515 11.61 -12.49 -2.15
CA GLN A 515 12.60 -11.80 -1.34
C GLN A 515 12.37 -12.04 0.15
N THR A 516 13.45 -12.30 0.88
CA THR A 516 13.47 -12.51 2.33
C THR A 516 13.91 -11.26 3.10
N ASP A 517 14.61 -10.35 2.45
CA ASP A 517 15.16 -9.12 3.02
C ASP A 517 14.87 -7.90 2.13
N PHE A 518 15.45 -6.76 2.47
CA PHE A 518 15.28 -5.51 1.73
C PHE A 518 16.46 -5.20 0.78
N ASN A 519 17.45 -6.08 0.67
CA ASN A 519 18.66 -5.91 -0.10
C ASN A 519 18.47 -6.21 -1.59
N ASP A 520 17.46 -5.64 -2.21
CA ASP A 520 17.39 -5.63 -3.67
C ASP A 520 18.17 -4.41 -4.20
N PRO A 521 19.34 -4.59 -4.84
CA PRO A 521 20.11 -3.48 -5.40
C PRO A 521 19.38 -2.73 -6.51
N CYS A 522 18.26 -3.28 -6.99
CA CYS A 522 17.37 -2.63 -7.96
C CYS A 522 16.18 -1.93 -7.30
N ALA A 523 16.03 -2.01 -5.98
CA ALA A 523 15.01 -1.25 -5.26
C ALA A 523 15.26 0.25 -5.41
N GLY A 524 14.17 1.01 -5.50
CA GLY A 524 14.20 2.45 -5.83
C GLY A 524 14.72 3.37 -4.75
N GLY A 525 15.16 2.84 -3.59
CA GLY A 525 15.74 3.62 -2.49
C GLY A 525 14.92 3.63 -1.22
N LEU A 526 15.44 4.32 -0.22
CA LEU A 526 15.06 4.19 1.18
C LEU A 526 13.63 4.66 1.54
N PHE A 527 13.00 5.47 0.70
CA PHE A 527 11.75 6.15 1.05
C PHE A 527 10.55 5.74 0.21
N PHE A 528 10.77 4.97 -0.85
CA PHE A 528 9.72 4.65 -1.81
C PHE A 528 9.25 3.21 -1.62
N TRP A 529 8.07 3.02 -1.08
CA TRP A 529 7.49 1.68 -0.93
C TRP A 529 7.46 0.90 -2.24
N THR A 530 7.02 1.57 -3.31
CA THR A 530 7.00 1.00 -4.66
C THR A 530 8.39 0.66 -5.19
N GLY A 531 9.44 1.19 -4.60
CA GLY A 531 10.82 0.86 -4.92
C GLY A 531 11.20 -0.58 -4.59
N PHE A 532 10.46 -1.24 -3.68
CA PHE A 532 10.64 -2.66 -3.38
C PHE A 532 9.95 -3.60 -4.38
N ALA A 533 9.06 -3.08 -5.21
CA ALA A 533 8.49 -3.85 -6.30
C ALA A 533 9.53 -4.12 -7.39
N PRO A 534 9.42 -5.24 -8.12
CA PRO A 534 10.29 -5.53 -9.25
C PRO A 534 10.28 -4.42 -10.31
N LYS A 535 11.33 -4.36 -11.12
CA LYS A 535 11.49 -3.44 -12.26
C LYS A 535 10.60 -3.85 -13.44
N TRP A 536 9.32 -3.96 -13.18
CA TRP A 536 8.33 -4.47 -14.13
C TRP A 536 8.15 -3.59 -15.38
N ILE A 537 8.34 -2.26 -15.25
CA ILE A 537 8.30 -1.34 -16.40
C ILE A 537 9.45 -1.64 -17.37
N ASP A 538 10.66 -1.83 -16.83
CA ASP A 538 11.83 -2.12 -17.64
C ASP A 538 11.71 -3.48 -18.35
N LEU A 539 11.08 -4.47 -17.69
CA LEU A 539 10.79 -5.78 -18.28
C LEU A 539 9.74 -5.68 -19.39
N LEU A 540 8.70 -4.85 -19.20
CA LEU A 540 7.72 -4.57 -20.24
C LEU A 540 8.37 -3.93 -21.47
N GLU A 541 9.23 -2.92 -21.28
CA GLU A 541 9.94 -2.28 -22.37
C GLU A 541 10.86 -3.25 -23.14
N LEU A 542 11.47 -4.21 -22.43
CA LEU A 542 12.27 -5.26 -23.07
C LEU A 542 11.38 -6.25 -23.85
N TYR A 543 10.22 -6.63 -23.32
CA TYR A 543 9.23 -7.42 -24.04
C TYR A 543 8.80 -6.75 -25.36
N GLU A 544 8.52 -5.46 -25.33
CA GLU A 544 8.11 -4.69 -26.52
C GLU A 544 9.18 -4.67 -27.62
N GLN A 545 10.47 -4.82 -27.26
CA GLN A 545 11.56 -4.90 -28.22
C GLN A 545 11.87 -6.31 -28.71
N THR A 546 11.63 -7.32 -27.87
CA THR A 546 12.05 -8.70 -28.15
C THR A 546 10.89 -9.62 -28.55
N GLY A 547 9.68 -9.32 -28.09
CA GLY A 547 8.53 -10.21 -28.20
C GLY A 547 8.61 -11.46 -27.30
N GLU A 548 9.65 -11.57 -26.46
CA GLU A 548 9.85 -12.76 -25.62
C GLU A 548 8.90 -12.80 -24.43
N ARG A 549 8.02 -13.78 -24.44
CA ARG A 549 6.92 -13.93 -23.49
C ARG A 549 7.36 -13.99 -22.03
N ARG A 550 8.54 -14.54 -21.73
CA ARG A 550 9.10 -14.58 -20.37
C ARG A 550 9.22 -13.20 -19.73
N TYR A 551 9.55 -12.16 -20.51
CA TYR A 551 9.63 -10.80 -20.00
C TYR A 551 8.26 -10.19 -19.73
N LEU A 552 7.25 -10.53 -20.55
CA LEU A 552 5.86 -10.13 -20.30
C LEU A 552 5.32 -10.76 -19.01
N GLU A 553 5.53 -12.06 -18.83
CA GLU A 553 5.09 -12.80 -17.64
C GLU A 553 5.76 -12.25 -16.37
N ALA A 554 7.07 -11.99 -16.45
CA ALA A 554 7.81 -11.37 -15.35
C ALA A 554 7.36 -9.92 -15.07
N ALA A 555 7.07 -9.14 -16.10
CA ALA A 555 6.52 -7.80 -15.94
C ALA A 555 5.14 -7.83 -15.27
N GLN A 556 4.27 -8.78 -15.66
CA GLN A 556 2.96 -8.95 -15.03
C GLN A 556 3.09 -9.34 -13.55
N ALA A 557 3.93 -10.31 -13.22
CA ALA A 557 4.18 -10.71 -11.84
C ALA A 557 4.69 -9.52 -10.99
N GLY A 558 5.65 -8.76 -11.53
CA GLY A 558 6.18 -7.57 -10.87
C GLY A 558 5.13 -6.46 -10.71
N ALA A 559 4.28 -6.23 -11.70
CA ALA A 559 3.20 -5.25 -11.62
C ALA A 559 2.11 -5.66 -10.62
N ARG A 560 1.85 -6.96 -10.46
CA ARG A 560 0.95 -7.48 -9.43
C ARG A 560 1.49 -7.23 -8.02
N LEU A 561 2.79 -7.41 -7.79
CA LEU A 561 3.43 -7.02 -6.53
C LEU A 561 3.40 -5.50 -6.31
N PHE A 562 3.59 -4.71 -7.37
CA PHE A 562 3.43 -3.25 -7.31
C PHE A 562 2.00 -2.85 -6.94
N ALA A 563 0.99 -3.53 -7.48
CA ALA A 563 -0.42 -3.24 -7.20
C ALA A 563 -0.76 -3.34 -5.71
N MET A 564 -0.03 -4.12 -4.93
CA MET A 564 -0.23 -4.23 -3.47
C MET A 564 0.19 -2.96 -2.70
N TYR A 565 0.87 -2.01 -3.35
CA TYR A 565 1.13 -0.65 -2.84
C TYR A 565 0.10 0.39 -3.30
N VAL A 566 -0.88 -0.02 -4.10
CA VAL A 566 -1.96 0.84 -4.59
C VAL A 566 -3.10 0.85 -3.59
N TRP A 567 -3.64 2.03 -3.31
CA TRP A 567 -4.77 2.17 -2.41
C TRP A 567 -6.03 1.54 -3.00
N MET A 568 -6.66 0.63 -2.23
CA MET A 568 -7.91 -0.06 -2.58
C MET A 568 -9.01 0.18 -1.55
N CYS A 569 -8.78 1.08 -0.62
CA CYS A 569 -9.69 1.45 0.47
C CYS A 569 -9.59 2.96 0.78
N PRO A 570 -10.55 3.54 1.50
CA PRO A 570 -11.86 2.99 1.88
C PRO A 570 -12.78 2.75 0.67
N ALA A 571 -13.83 1.96 0.86
CA ALA A 571 -14.88 1.76 -0.15
C ALA A 571 -15.51 3.12 -0.53
N ILE A 572 -15.75 3.33 -1.80
CA ILE A 572 -16.32 4.59 -2.30
C ILE A 572 -17.84 4.54 -2.13
N PRO A 573 -18.45 5.43 -1.34
CA PRO A 573 -19.90 5.46 -1.21
C PRO A 573 -20.58 5.93 -2.50
N GLU A 574 -21.76 5.41 -2.77
CA GLU A 574 -22.58 5.84 -3.93
C GLU A 574 -23.11 7.26 -3.79
N GLN A 575 -23.28 7.74 -2.54
CA GLN A 575 -23.81 9.05 -2.24
C GLN A 575 -22.81 10.16 -2.57
N GLU A 576 -23.33 11.29 -2.99
CA GLU A 576 -22.53 12.51 -3.06
C GLU A 576 -22.11 12.96 -1.67
N ILE A 577 -20.89 13.49 -1.59
CA ILE A 577 -20.32 14.05 -0.37
C ILE A 577 -20.20 15.57 -0.47
N LEU A 578 -20.36 16.24 0.67
CA LEU A 578 -20.19 17.68 0.77
C LEU A 578 -18.72 18.03 0.91
N VAL A 579 -18.18 18.81 -0.01
CA VAL A 579 -16.82 19.34 0.04
C VAL A 579 -16.80 20.84 0.35
N ASN A 580 -15.65 21.35 0.77
CA ASN A 580 -15.42 22.76 1.08
C ASN A 580 -16.44 23.34 2.09
N LYS A 581 -16.79 22.56 3.10
CA LYS A 581 -17.79 22.91 4.11
C LYS A 581 -17.55 24.31 4.67
N GLY A 582 -18.58 25.15 4.65
CA GLY A 582 -18.51 26.54 5.08
C GLY A 582 -17.76 27.45 4.10
N GLY A 583 -17.62 27.05 2.83
CA GLY A 583 -16.94 27.84 1.80
C GLY A 583 -15.41 27.87 1.96
N LYS A 584 -14.83 26.87 2.59
CA LYS A 584 -13.38 26.77 2.87
C LYS A 584 -12.81 25.46 2.37
N ALA A 585 -11.77 25.52 1.53
CA ALA A 585 -11.00 24.34 1.17
C ALA A 585 -10.29 23.74 2.39
N PRO A 586 -10.27 22.42 2.54
CA PRO A 586 -9.51 21.79 3.62
C PRO A 586 -8.02 22.12 3.54
N VAL A 587 -7.36 22.26 4.68
CA VAL A 587 -5.91 22.47 4.75
C VAL A 587 -5.32 21.47 5.73
N TYR A 588 -4.33 20.74 5.29
CA TYR A 588 -3.58 19.85 6.17
C TYR A 588 -2.95 20.60 7.33
N TRP A 589 -2.92 19.95 8.48
CA TRP A 589 -2.35 20.52 9.71
C TRP A 589 -0.89 20.95 9.56
N TYR A 590 -0.10 20.19 8.82
CA TYR A 590 1.32 20.51 8.65
C TYR A 590 1.54 21.70 7.69
N LEU A 591 0.65 21.90 6.72
CA LEU A 591 0.66 23.10 5.89
C LEU A 591 0.31 24.35 6.71
N LYS A 592 -0.66 24.25 7.63
CA LYS A 592 -0.92 25.32 8.62
C LYS A 592 0.32 25.65 9.42
N ARG A 593 1.08 24.64 9.88
CA ARG A 593 2.35 24.86 10.60
C ARG A 593 3.42 25.57 9.75
N LYS A 594 3.39 25.39 8.42
CA LYS A 594 4.27 26.11 7.48
C LYS A 594 3.74 27.50 7.08
N GLY A 595 2.64 27.99 7.69
CA GLY A 595 2.09 29.31 7.44
C GLY A 595 1.12 29.41 6.27
N HIS A 596 0.71 28.27 5.67
CA HIS A 596 -0.31 28.28 4.61
C HIS A 596 -1.66 28.65 5.18
N ARG A 597 -2.35 29.58 4.52
CA ARG A 597 -3.70 29.99 4.86
C ARG A 597 -4.73 29.01 4.32
N GLN A 598 -5.87 28.93 4.99
CA GLN A 598 -7.02 28.24 4.45
C GLN A 598 -7.61 29.07 3.31
N MET A 599 -7.85 28.41 2.17
CA MET A 599 -8.38 29.06 0.97
C MET A 599 -9.90 29.07 0.99
N ASP A 600 -10.48 30.11 0.37
CA ASP A 600 -11.90 30.13 0.02
C ASP A 600 -12.15 29.23 -1.19
N ALA A 601 -13.18 28.39 -1.11
CA ALA A 601 -13.62 27.54 -2.20
C ALA A 601 -15.13 27.30 -2.05
N PRO A 602 -15.90 27.23 -3.15
CA PRO A 602 -17.34 26.99 -3.08
C PRO A 602 -17.66 25.69 -2.33
N GLU A 603 -18.68 25.75 -1.47
CA GLU A 603 -19.26 24.54 -0.90
C GLU A 603 -20.08 23.85 -1.98
N GLU A 604 -19.80 22.58 -2.25
CA GLU A 604 -20.48 21.80 -3.28
C GLU A 604 -20.67 20.36 -2.90
N LYS A 605 -21.67 19.69 -3.49
CA LYS A 605 -21.81 18.24 -3.44
C LYS A 605 -21.15 17.62 -4.64
N VAL A 606 -20.32 16.62 -4.41
CA VAL A 606 -19.56 15.95 -5.44
C VAL A 606 -19.67 14.43 -5.29
N PRO A 607 -19.57 13.67 -6.39
CA PRO A 607 -19.40 12.22 -6.28
C PRO A 607 -18.20 11.88 -5.42
N ALA A 608 -18.34 10.93 -4.49
CA ALA A 608 -17.29 10.59 -3.53
C ALA A 608 -15.97 10.15 -4.21
N TRP A 609 -16.04 9.53 -5.39
CA TRP A 609 -14.87 9.12 -6.15
C TRP A 609 -13.91 10.29 -6.49
N ARG A 610 -14.37 11.55 -6.52
CA ARG A 610 -13.49 12.71 -6.73
C ARG A 610 -12.44 12.88 -5.63
N LEU A 611 -12.73 12.44 -4.41
CA LEU A 611 -11.81 12.52 -3.27
C LEU A 611 -11.18 11.16 -2.90
N SER A 612 -11.52 10.12 -3.62
CA SER A 612 -10.99 8.78 -3.35
C SER A 612 -9.53 8.65 -3.76
N GLU A 613 -8.76 7.97 -2.95
CA GLU A 613 -7.36 7.62 -3.19
C GLU A 613 -7.21 6.29 -3.96
N MET A 614 -8.31 5.57 -4.16
CA MET A 614 -8.28 4.28 -4.86
C MET A 614 -7.60 4.38 -6.22
N GLY A 615 -6.72 3.42 -6.50
CA GLY A 615 -5.93 3.38 -7.72
C GLY A 615 -4.62 4.18 -7.65
N LEU A 616 -4.37 4.98 -6.61
CA LEU A 616 -3.17 5.79 -6.44
C LEU A 616 -2.17 5.13 -5.49
N THR A 617 -0.88 5.43 -5.64
CA THR A 617 0.14 5.08 -4.66
C THR A 617 0.62 6.32 -3.91
N SER A 618 1.15 6.14 -2.71
CA SER A 618 1.89 7.20 -2.04
C SER A 618 3.24 7.44 -2.73
N GLU A 619 3.75 8.68 -2.65
CA GLU A 619 5.10 9.01 -3.15
C GLU A 619 6.17 8.25 -2.38
N SER A 620 6.05 8.19 -1.06
CA SER A 620 7.02 7.52 -0.18
C SER A 620 6.37 7.06 1.11
N SER A 621 7.08 6.29 1.91
CA SER A 621 6.67 5.96 3.27
C SER A 621 6.47 7.21 4.14
N GLY A 622 7.25 8.27 3.90
CA GLY A 622 7.12 9.56 4.59
C GLY A 622 5.80 10.26 4.33
N THR A 623 5.25 10.15 3.12
CA THR A 623 3.95 10.78 2.79
C THR A 623 2.76 10.08 3.44
N CYS A 624 2.93 8.86 3.94
CA CYS A 624 1.95 8.20 4.77
C CYS A 624 2.12 8.48 6.27
N ASN A 625 3.16 9.21 6.65
CA ASN A 625 3.41 9.53 8.05
C ASN A 625 2.62 10.77 8.49
N GLY A 626 1.35 10.57 8.73
CA GLY A 626 0.46 11.57 9.31
C GLY A 626 -0.23 12.51 8.32
N HIS A 627 0.00 12.38 7.02
CA HIS A 627 -0.64 13.32 6.07
C HIS A 627 -1.03 12.78 4.70
N ARG A 628 -0.79 11.55 4.33
CA ARG A 628 -1.28 10.92 3.06
C ARG A 628 -1.52 11.94 1.91
N ALA A 629 -0.59 12.86 1.69
CA ALA A 629 -0.87 14.07 0.94
C ALA A 629 -0.39 14.02 -0.51
N ILE A 630 0.57 13.15 -0.80
CA ILE A 630 1.18 13.06 -2.12
C ILE A 630 0.88 11.70 -2.71
N PHE A 631 0.15 11.70 -3.81
CA PHE A 631 -0.26 10.50 -4.52
C PHE A 631 0.29 10.48 -5.93
N MET A 632 0.70 9.30 -6.38
CA MET A 632 1.36 9.11 -7.67
C MET A 632 0.51 8.24 -8.59
N ALA A 633 0.61 8.56 -9.89
CA ALA A 633 0.01 7.79 -10.97
C ALA A 633 0.97 7.65 -12.17
N ASN A 634 2.24 7.93 -11.97
CA ASN A 634 3.26 7.92 -13.03
C ASN A 634 3.47 6.56 -13.68
N TYR A 635 3.09 5.49 -13.00
CA TYR A 635 3.15 4.11 -13.50
C TYR A 635 2.00 3.75 -14.46
N ALA A 636 0.90 4.52 -14.45
CA ALA A 636 -0.35 4.15 -15.10
C ALA A 636 -0.24 3.86 -16.62
N PRO A 637 0.50 4.63 -17.44
CA PRO A 637 0.62 4.34 -18.86
C PRO A 637 1.24 2.96 -19.15
N TRP A 638 2.28 2.58 -18.42
CA TRP A 638 2.90 1.27 -18.56
C TRP A 638 2.00 0.15 -18.02
N MET A 639 1.35 0.38 -16.90
CA MET A 639 0.42 -0.60 -16.34
C MET A 639 -0.79 -0.86 -17.24
N LEU A 640 -1.28 0.18 -17.91
CA LEU A 640 -2.36 0.04 -18.90
C LEU A 640 -1.92 -0.80 -20.10
N ARG A 641 -0.74 -0.51 -20.67
CA ARG A 641 -0.18 -1.30 -21.79
C ARG A 641 0.05 -2.74 -21.39
N LEU A 642 0.69 -2.96 -20.23
CA LEU A 642 0.92 -4.29 -19.69
C LEU A 642 -0.39 -5.06 -19.50
N GLY A 643 -1.41 -4.41 -18.93
CA GLY A 643 -2.74 -5.00 -18.74
C GLY A 643 -3.43 -5.41 -20.04
N TYR A 644 -3.15 -4.75 -21.17
CA TYR A 644 -3.60 -5.17 -22.49
C TYR A 644 -2.78 -6.35 -23.02
N TYR A 645 -1.44 -6.31 -22.96
CA TYR A 645 -0.60 -7.40 -23.43
C TYR A 645 -0.82 -8.70 -22.66
N ALA A 646 -0.97 -8.62 -21.34
CA ALA A 646 -1.17 -9.76 -20.45
C ALA A 646 -2.66 -10.16 -20.30
N ASN A 647 -3.58 -9.43 -20.92
CA ASN A 647 -5.03 -9.56 -20.72
C ASN A 647 -5.44 -9.50 -19.23
N ASP A 648 -4.84 -8.61 -18.47
CA ASP A 648 -5.05 -8.43 -17.02
C ASP A 648 -5.99 -7.25 -16.76
N ALA A 649 -7.25 -7.55 -16.43
CA ALA A 649 -8.28 -6.54 -16.21
C ALA A 649 -7.99 -5.71 -14.94
N PHE A 650 -7.43 -6.32 -13.90
CA PHE A 650 -7.13 -5.62 -12.65
C PHE A 650 -6.11 -4.51 -12.86
N LEU A 651 -5.02 -4.80 -13.58
CA LEU A 651 -4.01 -3.80 -13.91
C LEU A 651 -4.57 -2.66 -14.79
N ARG A 652 -5.48 -3.00 -15.75
CA ARG A 652 -6.15 -1.97 -16.56
C ARG A 652 -7.02 -1.04 -15.73
N ASP A 653 -7.80 -1.59 -14.81
CA ASP A 653 -8.70 -0.82 -13.95
C ASP A 653 -7.92 0.08 -12.98
N ILE A 654 -6.82 -0.43 -12.41
CA ILE A 654 -5.90 0.39 -11.59
C ILE A 654 -5.35 1.55 -12.41
N ALA A 655 -4.85 1.28 -13.61
CA ALA A 655 -4.23 2.31 -14.45
C ALA A 655 -5.21 3.43 -14.81
N ARG A 656 -6.43 3.09 -15.23
CA ARG A 656 -7.49 4.06 -15.55
C ARG A 656 -7.91 4.87 -14.33
N SER A 657 -8.18 4.17 -13.22
CA SER A 657 -8.53 4.79 -11.94
C SER A 657 -7.43 5.75 -11.48
N ALA A 658 -6.15 5.38 -11.64
CA ALA A 658 -5.02 6.21 -11.25
C ALA A 658 -4.94 7.51 -12.05
N VAL A 659 -5.07 7.47 -13.37
CA VAL A 659 -4.98 8.67 -14.24
C VAL A 659 -6.09 9.65 -13.89
N ILE A 660 -7.34 9.19 -13.87
CA ILE A 660 -8.47 10.07 -13.56
C ILE A 660 -8.38 10.54 -12.11
N GLY A 661 -8.07 9.67 -11.17
CA GLY A 661 -7.92 10.01 -9.77
C GLY A 661 -6.87 11.09 -9.52
N ARG A 662 -5.69 10.96 -10.14
CA ARG A 662 -4.60 11.90 -9.93
C ARG A 662 -4.84 13.26 -10.60
N TYR A 663 -5.33 13.26 -11.83
CA TYR A 663 -5.38 14.49 -12.63
C TYR A 663 -6.73 15.16 -12.62
N ARG A 664 -7.77 14.53 -12.11
CA ARG A 664 -9.12 15.07 -12.04
C ARG A 664 -9.61 15.30 -10.61
N ASN A 665 -9.21 14.41 -9.67
CA ASN A 665 -9.62 14.55 -8.27
C ASN A 665 -8.71 15.50 -7.49
N PHE A 666 -7.42 15.51 -7.83
CA PHE A 666 -6.40 16.22 -7.08
C PHE A 666 -5.66 17.19 -8.02
N PRO A 667 -6.22 18.37 -8.28
CA PRO A 667 -5.65 19.34 -9.21
C PRO A 667 -4.30 19.90 -8.78
N GLY A 668 -3.92 19.68 -7.51
CA GLY A 668 -2.65 20.09 -6.95
C GLY A 668 -1.72 18.93 -6.60
N TYR A 669 -0.60 19.27 -5.98
CA TYR A 669 0.36 18.31 -5.45
C TYR A 669 -0.22 17.57 -4.24
N HIS A 670 -1.07 18.23 -3.45
CA HIS A 670 -1.73 17.67 -2.27
C HIS A 670 -3.21 17.41 -2.52
N ILE A 671 -3.67 16.28 -1.98
CA ILE A 671 -5.01 15.76 -2.17
C ILE A 671 -6.15 16.70 -1.77
N ASN A 672 -5.98 17.44 -0.70
CA ASN A 672 -7.06 18.20 -0.08
C ASN A 672 -7.03 19.68 -0.40
N THR A 673 -6.38 20.06 -1.46
CA THR A 673 -6.37 21.44 -1.89
C THR A 673 -6.95 21.56 -3.27
N ALA A 674 -7.75 22.58 -3.43
CA ALA A 674 -8.25 22.96 -4.73
C ALA A 674 -7.18 23.70 -5.58
N ARG A 675 -5.92 23.73 -5.14
CA ARG A 675 -4.85 24.47 -5.80
C ARG A 675 -3.77 23.55 -6.34
N THR A 676 -3.16 23.97 -7.43
CA THR A 676 -2.13 23.23 -8.15
C THR A 676 -0.83 23.13 -7.36
N ASN A 677 -0.51 24.14 -6.54
CA ASN A 677 0.68 24.15 -5.72
C ASN A 677 0.42 24.83 -4.38
N VAL A 678 0.27 24.03 -3.35
CA VAL A 678 -0.02 24.50 -1.99
C VAL A 678 1.22 24.87 -1.23
N TYR A 679 2.36 24.37 -1.63
CA TYR A 679 3.60 24.62 -0.90
C TYR A 679 4.16 26.00 -1.11
N GLU A 680 4.02 26.51 -2.33
CA GLU A 680 4.81 27.62 -2.77
C GLU A 680 3.99 28.88 -3.04
N GLU A 681 2.79 28.73 -3.63
CA GLU A 681 1.99 29.89 -4.03
C GLU A 681 0.52 29.71 -3.65
N ALA A 682 0.14 30.40 -2.59
CA ALA A 682 -1.23 30.35 -2.07
C ALA A 682 -2.26 31.07 -2.96
N ASP A 683 -1.81 31.88 -3.91
CA ASP A 683 -2.65 32.78 -4.68
C ASP A 683 -2.86 32.34 -6.14
N TYR A 684 -2.33 31.18 -6.55
CA TYR A 684 -2.58 30.68 -7.89
C TYR A 684 -4.09 30.44 -8.08
N PRO A 685 -4.71 31.00 -9.14
CA PRO A 685 -6.13 30.85 -9.36
C PRO A 685 -6.53 29.39 -9.53
N LEU A 686 -7.64 29.02 -8.91
CA LEU A 686 -8.26 27.73 -9.16
C LEU A 686 -8.81 27.70 -10.58
N ARG A 687 -8.50 26.61 -11.28
CA ARG A 687 -9.13 26.27 -12.56
C ARG A 687 -9.71 24.87 -12.45
N GLU A 688 -10.98 24.73 -12.77
CA GLU A 688 -11.69 23.47 -12.81
C GLU A 688 -11.47 22.72 -14.12
#